data_91ff87a6ee713d1822ad23bd4632684f
#
_entry.id   91ff87a6ee713d1822ad23bd4632684f
#
_cell.length_a   1.000
_cell.length_b   1.000
_cell.length_c   1.000
_cell.angle_alpha   90.00
_cell.angle_beta   90.00
_cell.angle_gamma   90.00
#
_symmetry.space_group_name_H-M   'P 1'
#
loop_
_entity.id
_entity.type
_entity.pdbx_description
1 polymer ?
#
loop_
_entity_poly.entity_id
_entity_poly.type
_entity_poly.pdbx_seq_one_letter_code
_entity_poly.pdbx_strand_id
1 'polypeptide(L)'
;MSATVDRRDFLKGAGALIVGFSLHGAPAAQQLPSAEKAIGKTLDVNDVDGFLAVNADGSVTIYCGKVDLGQGLRIAIPQMAAEELGCAIDRIAMVEGDTALTPDQGPTAGSTGIMRGGVQIRQAAATAREALIGLAAEKLGRPRGDLEVVNHEVRPTSGGPGVRFGDLVGDRRFGIKVDAKAPLKDPATYTVVGKSLPRPDVPGKVTGGHKFVHDIVVDGMLHGAVVRPPTIGATLADVDESSIRSIPGARVVRIKDFLGVVANTEWDAMSAARALKARWTGGGALVGDAGVRAWMKAGPFESDESLVKKGDAKAALAGAAKRLSAEYYWPMQSHASMGPSCAIADVREGKATIWSASQATHRFRATISRLLGLAPAGVRVIYVDGAGCYGMNGHDDAAADAALLSRAVGRPVRVQWTRQDELGWDPKGPPQLLALEGALGDDGRIAAWRTEMWLPKATAQLPNIPLLGPESAGMPQAPGLSTGLISQNGNPPYAVAHQDVVVHWLKDAPLRPSNLRAPGKIANGFAVESFTDELAAAAGRDALEFRLAGLSDPRGIEVVKRAAALIDWRARPSPGPGGVGRGIAYLHYKNNETYVAMAMEVEVDRSSGAIRVRRVGCAHDCGLVVNPDALRQQIEGQILQTLSRTLHEEVRFDRSNVTSVDFASYPLLRFPDVPRIAIDLVVRPTEPPLGGGEAASTPVPAALANALYDASGARLRTVPFTRDRVRGAFA
;
A
#
# COMPACT_ATOMS: atom_id res chain seq x y z
N MET A 1 2.19 43.29 -36.12
CA MET A 1 2.47 42.19 -37.08
C MET A 1 2.41 40.89 -36.30
N SER A 2 1.32 40.18 -36.43
CA SER A 2 1.08 38.89 -35.78
C SER A 2 1.65 37.80 -36.69
N ALA A 3 2.74 37.17 -36.32
CA ALA A 3 3.29 36.03 -37.03
C ALA A 3 2.54 34.77 -36.62
N THR A 4 1.68 34.28 -37.49
CA THR A 4 1.06 32.97 -37.39
C THR A 4 2.13 31.91 -37.66
N VAL A 5 2.50 31.15 -36.61
CA VAL A 5 3.40 29.99 -36.77
C VAL A 5 2.56 28.84 -37.32
N ASP A 6 2.94 28.34 -38.50
CA ASP A 6 2.27 27.19 -39.13
C ASP A 6 2.54 25.90 -38.32
N ARG A 7 1.52 25.05 -38.23
CA ARG A 7 1.55 23.78 -37.50
C ARG A 7 2.67 22.83 -37.97
N ARG A 8 3.09 22.96 -39.24
CA ARG A 8 4.23 22.22 -39.83
C ARG A 8 5.58 22.71 -39.30
N ASP A 9 5.72 24.02 -39.05
CA ASP A 9 6.99 24.60 -38.58
C ASP A 9 7.15 24.36 -37.07
N PHE A 10 6.04 24.28 -36.33
CA PHE A 10 6.03 23.85 -34.92
C PHE A 10 6.49 22.39 -34.78
N LEU A 11 6.05 21.49 -35.67
CA LEU A 11 6.45 20.07 -35.62
C LEU A 11 7.91 19.85 -36.07
N LYS A 12 8.46 20.71 -36.93
CA LYS A 12 9.88 20.69 -37.31
C LYS A 12 10.78 21.21 -36.18
N GLY A 13 10.32 22.20 -35.42
CA GLY A 13 11.02 22.72 -34.26
C GLY A 13 11.02 21.74 -33.06
N ALA A 14 9.94 20.99 -32.86
CA ALA A 14 9.84 19.96 -31.81
C ALA A 14 10.78 18.76 -32.08
N GLY A 15 11.00 18.41 -33.37
CA GLY A 15 11.94 17.35 -33.74
C GLY A 15 13.41 17.68 -33.46
N ALA A 16 13.78 18.96 -33.45
CA ALA A 16 15.15 19.40 -33.18
C ALA A 16 15.52 19.46 -31.70
N LEU A 17 14.53 19.48 -30.80
CA LEU A 17 14.75 19.49 -29.33
C LEU A 17 15.00 18.10 -28.75
N ILE A 18 14.74 17.04 -29.50
CA ILE A 18 14.89 15.64 -29.01
C ILE A 18 16.31 15.09 -29.21
N VAL A 19 17.16 15.76 -29.99
CA VAL A 19 18.50 15.26 -30.36
C VAL A 19 19.60 15.65 -29.37
N GLY A 20 19.30 16.35 -28.28
CA GLY A 20 20.31 16.92 -27.37
C GLY A 20 20.60 16.15 -26.08
N PHE A 21 19.90 15.05 -25.73
CA PHE A 21 20.17 14.27 -24.53
C PHE A 21 20.71 12.87 -24.85
N SER A 22 22.00 12.84 -25.15
CA SER A 22 22.78 11.61 -25.11
C SER A 22 23.09 11.30 -23.65
N LEU A 23 22.18 10.57 -22.95
CA LEU A 23 22.46 10.01 -21.64
C LEU A 23 23.45 8.87 -21.83
N HIS A 24 24.67 9.09 -21.37
CA HIS A 24 25.68 8.04 -21.24
C HIS A 24 25.16 7.00 -20.23
N GLY A 25 25.02 5.76 -20.68
CA GLY A 25 24.63 4.62 -19.86
C GLY A 25 23.12 4.47 -19.71
N ALA A 26 22.47 3.87 -20.73
CA ALA A 26 21.20 3.22 -20.49
C ALA A 26 21.41 2.15 -19.41
N PRO A 27 20.66 2.14 -18.29
CA PRO A 27 20.70 1.01 -17.39
C PRO A 27 20.32 -0.21 -18.22
N ALA A 28 21.11 -1.28 -18.11
CA ALA A 28 20.83 -2.53 -18.77
C ALA A 28 19.37 -2.90 -18.52
N ALA A 29 18.62 -3.15 -19.59
CA ALA A 29 17.24 -3.62 -19.49
C ALA A 29 17.23 -4.73 -18.45
N GLN A 30 16.31 -4.63 -17.48
CA GLN A 30 16.18 -5.61 -16.41
C GLN A 30 15.91 -6.97 -17.05
N GLN A 31 17.00 -7.74 -17.33
CA GLN A 31 16.88 -9.10 -17.80
C GLN A 31 16.24 -9.89 -16.67
N LEU A 32 15.12 -10.54 -16.96
CA LEU A 32 14.55 -11.52 -16.05
C LEU A 32 15.65 -12.50 -15.69
N PRO A 33 15.96 -12.71 -14.39
CA PRO A 33 17.04 -13.62 -13.99
C PRO A 33 16.76 -14.98 -14.60
N SER A 34 17.74 -15.53 -15.35
CA SER A 34 17.60 -16.86 -15.92
C SER A 34 17.48 -17.87 -14.76
N ALA A 35 16.56 -18.82 -14.87
CA ALA A 35 16.38 -19.88 -13.88
C ALA A 35 17.67 -20.69 -13.62
N GLU A 36 18.60 -20.69 -14.57
CA GLU A 36 19.87 -21.45 -14.51
C GLU A 36 20.83 -20.98 -13.42
N LYS A 37 20.84 -19.68 -13.06
CA LYS A 37 21.67 -19.19 -11.93
C LYS A 37 21.13 -19.55 -10.53
N ALA A 38 19.93 -20.12 -10.45
CA ALA A 38 19.28 -20.45 -9.18
C ALA A 38 19.62 -21.87 -8.66
N ILE A 39 20.31 -22.72 -9.42
CA ILE A 39 20.59 -24.11 -9.04
C ILE A 39 21.40 -24.13 -7.74
N GLY A 40 20.76 -24.64 -6.68
CA GLY A 40 21.35 -24.83 -5.38
C GLY A 40 21.44 -23.59 -4.47
N LYS A 41 20.77 -22.45 -4.79
CA LYS A 41 20.66 -21.31 -3.88
C LYS A 41 19.75 -21.65 -2.70
N THR A 42 20.18 -21.31 -1.48
CA THR A 42 19.30 -21.41 -0.30
C THR A 42 18.25 -20.31 -0.33
N LEU A 43 17.03 -20.63 0.12
CA LEU A 43 15.93 -19.67 0.35
C LEU A 43 15.67 -19.46 1.86
N ASP A 44 16.56 -19.98 2.72
CA ASP A 44 16.44 -19.84 4.18
C ASP A 44 16.72 -18.38 4.59
N VAL A 45 15.78 -17.78 5.31
CA VAL A 45 15.92 -16.42 5.89
C VAL A 45 16.99 -16.36 6.99
N ASN A 46 17.52 -17.50 7.43
CA ASN A 46 18.59 -17.55 8.41
C ASN A 46 19.99 -17.66 7.77
N ASP A 47 20.08 -17.79 6.45
CA ASP A 47 21.34 -17.89 5.73
C ASP A 47 21.70 -16.55 5.07
N VAL A 48 22.98 -16.15 5.15
CA VAL A 48 23.48 -14.97 4.41
C VAL A 48 23.25 -15.15 2.92
N ASP A 49 23.51 -16.34 2.38
CA ASP A 49 23.30 -16.67 0.96
C ASP A 49 21.82 -16.64 0.55
N GLY A 50 20.89 -16.64 1.51
CA GLY A 50 19.48 -16.39 1.25
C GLY A 50 19.23 -14.97 0.74
N PHE A 51 20.00 -14.01 1.24
CA PHE A 51 19.83 -12.59 1.00
C PHE A 51 20.86 -11.97 0.06
N LEU A 52 22.10 -12.48 0.03
CA LEU A 52 23.22 -11.84 -0.64
C LEU A 52 24.05 -12.83 -1.45
N ALA A 53 24.58 -12.37 -2.57
CA ALA A 53 25.66 -13.02 -3.31
C ALA A 53 26.70 -11.97 -3.73
N VAL A 54 27.97 -12.34 -3.62
CA VAL A 54 29.09 -11.59 -4.20
C VAL A 54 29.45 -12.23 -5.53
N ASN A 55 29.37 -11.48 -6.62
CA ASN A 55 29.69 -11.92 -7.97
C ASN A 55 31.23 -11.91 -8.21
N ALA A 56 31.70 -12.62 -9.25
CA ALA A 56 33.12 -12.70 -9.57
C ALA A 56 33.78 -11.33 -9.83
N ASP A 57 33.02 -10.37 -10.36
CA ASP A 57 33.48 -9.00 -10.58
C ASP A 57 33.48 -8.15 -9.31
N GLY A 58 33.08 -8.70 -8.16
CA GLY A 58 32.96 -8.05 -6.87
C GLY A 58 31.67 -7.23 -6.69
N SER A 59 30.75 -7.21 -7.65
CA SER A 59 29.42 -6.65 -7.47
C SER A 59 28.58 -7.51 -6.53
N VAL A 60 27.49 -6.95 -5.98
CA VAL A 60 26.64 -7.65 -5.02
C VAL A 60 25.23 -7.80 -5.59
N THR A 61 24.65 -8.97 -5.48
CA THR A 61 23.23 -9.21 -5.78
C THR A 61 22.46 -9.41 -4.47
N ILE A 62 21.43 -8.59 -4.24
CA ILE A 62 20.48 -8.74 -3.13
C ILE A 62 19.29 -9.58 -3.60
N TYR A 63 18.87 -10.53 -2.79
CA TYR A 63 17.66 -11.31 -2.99
C TYR A 63 16.64 -10.94 -1.93
N CYS A 64 15.63 -10.19 -2.34
CA CYS A 64 14.62 -9.61 -1.46
C CYS A 64 13.25 -10.28 -1.67
N GLY A 65 12.69 -10.86 -0.63
CA GLY A 65 11.32 -11.41 -0.66
C GLY A 65 10.23 -10.33 -0.60
N LYS A 66 10.60 -9.09 -0.21
CA LYS A 66 9.74 -7.91 -0.36
C LYS A 66 9.82 -7.37 -1.79
N VAL A 67 8.75 -6.71 -2.23
CA VAL A 67 8.64 -6.16 -3.59
C VAL A 67 8.42 -4.64 -3.56
N ASP A 68 8.88 -3.96 -4.60
CA ASP A 68 8.63 -2.52 -4.79
C ASP A 68 7.33 -2.30 -5.56
N LEU A 69 6.28 -1.91 -4.86
CA LEU A 69 4.97 -1.57 -5.42
C LEU A 69 4.86 -0.07 -5.82
N GLY A 70 6.01 0.61 -5.95
CA GLY A 70 6.11 2.06 -6.16
C GLY A 70 6.59 2.84 -4.95
N GLN A 71 6.82 2.17 -3.80
CA GLN A 71 7.21 2.84 -2.55
C GLN A 71 8.73 3.08 -2.39
N GLY A 72 9.56 2.66 -3.34
CA GLY A 72 10.99 2.96 -3.35
C GLY A 72 11.88 1.95 -2.61
N LEU A 73 11.46 0.70 -2.44
CA LEU A 73 12.31 -0.34 -1.84
C LEU A 73 13.53 -0.66 -2.71
N ARG A 74 13.43 -0.51 -4.04
CA ARG A 74 14.54 -0.72 -4.99
C ARG A 74 15.73 0.21 -4.80
N ILE A 75 15.56 1.29 -4.09
CA ILE A 75 16.66 2.16 -3.69
C ILE A 75 16.97 2.02 -2.19
N ALA A 76 15.96 2.00 -1.33
CA ALA A 76 16.17 2.05 0.11
C ALA A 76 16.81 0.77 0.67
N ILE A 77 16.43 -0.42 0.19
CA ILE A 77 17.06 -1.69 0.61
C ILE A 77 18.52 -1.78 0.16
N PRO A 78 18.87 -1.51 -1.12
CA PRO A 78 20.27 -1.37 -1.53
C PRO A 78 21.05 -0.35 -0.72
N GLN A 79 20.48 0.80 -0.32
CA GLN A 79 21.17 1.75 0.56
C GLN A 79 21.55 1.13 1.93
N MET A 80 20.63 0.38 2.54
CA MET A 80 20.91 -0.29 3.82
C MET A 80 22.02 -1.34 3.68
N ALA A 81 22.02 -2.12 2.61
CA ALA A 81 23.05 -3.12 2.35
C ALA A 81 24.40 -2.48 1.98
N ALA A 82 24.39 -1.45 1.12
CA ALA A 82 25.57 -0.70 0.73
C ALA A 82 26.28 -0.07 1.92
N GLU A 83 25.51 0.53 2.83
CA GLU A 83 26.05 1.11 4.07
C GLU A 83 26.78 0.05 4.88
N GLU A 84 26.14 -1.08 5.19
CA GLU A 84 26.76 -2.13 6.02
C GLU A 84 27.95 -2.79 5.34
N LEU A 85 27.85 -3.08 4.04
CA LEU A 85 28.92 -3.71 3.27
C LEU A 85 30.08 -2.76 2.95
N GLY A 86 29.91 -1.45 3.09
CA GLY A 86 30.91 -0.45 2.68
C GLY A 86 31.17 -0.46 1.18
N CYS A 87 30.13 -0.63 0.37
CA CYS A 87 30.24 -0.74 -1.08
C CYS A 87 29.45 0.34 -1.83
N ALA A 88 29.82 0.61 -3.08
CA ALA A 88 29.15 1.57 -3.92
C ALA A 88 27.78 1.02 -4.34
N ILE A 89 26.74 1.86 -4.25
CA ILE A 89 25.37 1.44 -4.50
C ILE A 89 25.07 1.08 -5.96
N ASP A 90 25.75 1.69 -6.90
CA ASP A 90 25.65 1.44 -8.34
C ASP A 90 26.17 0.05 -8.77
N ARG A 91 26.87 -0.65 -7.86
CA ARG A 91 27.31 -2.03 -8.03
C ARG A 91 26.47 -3.04 -7.26
N ILE A 92 25.28 -2.63 -6.79
CA ILE A 92 24.32 -3.52 -6.14
C ILE A 92 23.12 -3.73 -7.06
N ALA A 93 22.86 -4.97 -7.43
CA ALA A 93 21.64 -5.39 -8.09
C ALA A 93 20.65 -5.98 -7.06
N MET A 94 19.34 -5.84 -7.31
CA MET A 94 18.32 -6.44 -6.47
C MET A 94 17.37 -7.31 -7.30
N VAL A 95 17.20 -8.57 -6.88
CA VAL A 95 16.15 -9.49 -7.32
C VAL A 95 15.06 -9.48 -6.26
N GLU A 96 13.82 -9.28 -6.67
CA GLU A 96 12.70 -9.14 -5.73
C GLU A 96 11.53 -10.07 -6.05
N GLY A 97 10.92 -10.64 -5.02
CA GLY A 97 9.65 -11.35 -5.08
C GLY A 97 9.59 -12.54 -6.05
N ASP A 98 10.72 -13.16 -6.37
CA ASP A 98 10.76 -14.41 -7.13
C ASP A 98 10.87 -15.60 -6.19
N THR A 99 9.84 -16.43 -6.14
CA THR A 99 9.76 -17.54 -5.18
C THR A 99 10.76 -18.65 -5.40
N ALA A 100 11.49 -18.65 -6.51
CA ALA A 100 12.61 -19.58 -6.76
C ALA A 100 13.98 -18.99 -6.36
N LEU A 101 14.07 -17.66 -6.17
CA LEU A 101 15.34 -16.95 -5.96
C LEU A 101 15.41 -16.22 -4.63
N THR A 102 14.27 -15.74 -4.10
CA THR A 102 14.22 -14.89 -2.91
C THR A 102 13.69 -15.65 -1.70
N PRO A 103 14.16 -15.33 -0.48
CA PRO A 103 13.60 -15.91 0.74
C PRO A 103 12.20 -15.38 1.03
N ASP A 104 11.40 -16.13 1.79
CA ASP A 104 10.08 -15.65 2.26
C ASP A 104 10.23 -14.66 3.42
N GLN A 105 10.22 -13.38 3.13
CA GLN A 105 10.20 -12.30 4.12
C GLN A 105 8.78 -11.87 4.51
N GLY A 106 7.77 -12.63 4.12
CA GLY A 106 6.35 -12.31 4.26
C GLY A 106 5.89 -11.24 3.26
N PRO A 107 4.60 -10.87 3.28
CA PRO A 107 4.02 -9.93 2.32
C PRO A 107 4.60 -8.52 2.48
N THR A 108 4.65 -7.77 1.38
CA THR A 108 4.90 -6.32 1.39
C THR A 108 3.62 -5.58 1.75
N ALA A 109 3.32 -5.51 3.03
CA ALA A 109 2.09 -4.95 3.57
C ALA A 109 2.34 -4.35 4.95
N GLY A 110 1.42 -3.52 5.43
CA GLY A 110 1.47 -2.93 6.77
C GLY A 110 2.72 -2.09 7.04
N SER A 111 3.28 -1.48 6.00
CA SER A 111 4.49 -0.65 6.05
C SER A 111 5.76 -1.39 6.49
N THR A 112 5.81 -2.73 6.34
CA THR A 112 6.91 -3.58 6.85
C THR A 112 8.10 -3.72 5.90
N GLY A 113 8.11 -3.04 4.75
CA GLY A 113 9.19 -3.16 3.76
C GLY A 113 10.57 -2.88 4.34
N ILE A 114 10.77 -1.70 4.94
CA ILE A 114 12.03 -1.30 5.57
C ILE A 114 12.14 -1.88 6.99
N MET A 115 11.15 -1.65 7.85
CA MET A 115 11.22 -1.99 9.28
C MET A 115 11.40 -3.49 9.58
N ARG A 116 11.08 -4.37 8.63
CA ARG A 116 11.29 -5.82 8.71
C ARG A 116 12.19 -6.32 7.59
N GLY A 117 11.78 -6.17 6.33
CA GLY A 117 12.51 -6.68 5.17
C GLY A 117 13.90 -6.05 5.04
N GLY A 118 13.99 -4.73 5.11
CA GLY A 118 15.25 -4.00 5.06
C GLY A 118 16.17 -4.32 6.24
N VAL A 119 15.62 -4.43 7.45
CA VAL A 119 16.40 -4.78 8.65
C VAL A 119 17.01 -6.18 8.56
N GLN A 120 16.28 -7.17 8.02
CA GLN A 120 16.83 -8.52 7.81
C GLN A 120 18.02 -8.50 6.83
N ILE A 121 17.88 -7.78 5.72
CA ILE A 121 18.95 -7.65 4.71
C ILE A 121 20.13 -6.87 5.29
N ARG A 122 19.88 -5.82 6.07
CA ARG A 122 20.91 -5.08 6.78
C ARG A 122 21.73 -5.98 7.70
N GLN A 123 21.09 -6.84 8.49
CA GLN A 123 21.77 -7.76 9.40
C GLN A 123 22.57 -8.83 8.64
N ALA A 124 22.02 -9.33 7.52
CA ALA A 124 22.76 -10.24 6.64
C ALA A 124 23.99 -9.57 6.01
N ALA A 125 23.88 -8.30 5.62
CA ALA A 125 24.99 -7.52 5.08
C ALA A 125 26.09 -7.26 6.13
N ALA A 126 25.72 -6.96 7.36
CA ALA A 126 26.67 -6.83 8.46
C ALA A 126 27.39 -8.16 8.73
N THR A 127 26.69 -9.29 8.74
CA THR A 127 27.28 -10.62 8.89
C THR A 127 28.24 -10.92 7.74
N ALA A 128 27.84 -10.62 6.49
CA ALA A 128 28.69 -10.79 5.31
C ALA A 128 29.96 -9.94 5.38
N ARG A 129 29.85 -8.67 5.85
CA ARG A 129 31.01 -7.80 6.07
C ARG A 129 32.02 -8.44 7.02
N GLU A 130 31.54 -8.95 8.15
CA GLU A 130 32.41 -9.62 9.13
C GLU A 130 33.10 -10.87 8.55
N ALA A 131 32.38 -11.63 7.73
CA ALA A 131 32.96 -12.78 7.03
C ALA A 131 34.02 -12.35 6.02
N LEU A 132 33.77 -11.32 5.21
CA LEU A 132 34.74 -10.77 4.26
C LEU A 132 36.01 -10.26 4.96
N ILE A 133 35.88 -9.57 6.10
CA ILE A 133 37.02 -9.15 6.91
C ILE A 133 37.80 -10.37 7.41
N GLY A 134 37.13 -11.43 7.85
CA GLY A 134 37.77 -12.67 8.29
C GLY A 134 38.58 -13.33 7.17
N LEU A 135 38.00 -13.52 6.00
CA LEU A 135 38.66 -14.08 4.81
C LEU A 135 39.87 -13.22 4.37
N ALA A 136 39.73 -11.91 4.42
CA ALA A 136 40.83 -10.99 4.09
C ALA A 136 41.95 -11.05 5.14
N ALA A 137 41.62 -11.17 6.42
CA ALA A 137 42.59 -11.32 7.53
C ALA A 137 43.48 -12.52 7.32
N GLU A 138 42.89 -13.68 6.96
CA GLU A 138 43.62 -14.90 6.60
C GLU A 138 44.51 -14.68 5.37
N LYS A 139 43.97 -14.08 4.30
CA LYS A 139 44.67 -13.86 3.03
C LYS A 139 45.81 -12.84 3.12
N LEU A 140 45.66 -11.82 3.95
CA LEU A 140 46.65 -10.76 4.15
C LEU A 140 47.61 -11.06 5.32
N GLY A 141 47.35 -12.08 6.14
CA GLY A 141 48.12 -12.36 7.34
C GLY A 141 48.07 -11.25 8.39
N ARG A 142 46.89 -10.56 8.53
CA ARG A 142 46.72 -9.42 9.46
C ARG A 142 45.55 -9.66 10.43
N PRO A 143 45.62 -9.07 11.64
CA PRO A 143 44.49 -9.07 12.57
C PRO A 143 43.23 -8.42 11.94
N ARG A 144 42.05 -8.94 12.26
CA ARG A 144 40.75 -8.40 11.77
C ARG A 144 40.56 -6.91 12.14
N GLY A 145 41.01 -6.50 13.34
CA GLY A 145 40.88 -5.13 13.81
C GLY A 145 41.71 -4.10 13.05
N ASP A 146 42.71 -4.55 12.27
CA ASP A 146 43.53 -3.71 11.42
C ASP A 146 42.99 -3.55 10.01
N LEU A 147 41.78 -4.10 9.73
CA LEU A 147 41.18 -4.11 8.41
C LEU A 147 39.87 -3.31 8.40
N GLU A 148 39.63 -2.64 7.28
CA GLU A 148 38.37 -1.93 6.97
C GLU A 148 37.82 -2.34 5.61
N VAL A 149 36.52 -2.16 5.41
CA VAL A 149 35.89 -2.36 4.11
C VAL A 149 35.62 -1.01 3.45
N VAL A 150 36.14 -0.84 2.24
CA VAL A 150 35.97 0.39 1.44
C VAL A 150 35.80 -0.01 -0.04
N ASN A 151 34.70 0.45 -0.66
CA ASN A 151 34.45 0.30 -2.10
C ASN A 151 34.71 -1.10 -2.66
N HIS A 152 34.03 -2.12 -2.11
CA HIS A 152 34.15 -3.54 -2.53
C HIS A 152 35.52 -4.17 -2.30
N GLU A 153 36.33 -3.62 -1.40
CA GLU A 153 37.65 -4.12 -1.03
C GLU A 153 37.81 -4.14 0.48
N VAL A 154 38.46 -5.15 1.00
CA VAL A 154 38.94 -5.20 2.40
C VAL A 154 40.41 -4.86 2.40
N ARG A 155 40.79 -3.80 3.10
CA ARG A 155 42.17 -3.29 3.11
C ARG A 155 42.63 -2.96 4.53
N PRO A 156 43.97 -2.83 4.75
CA PRO A 156 44.51 -2.36 6.02
C PRO A 156 44.10 -0.92 6.30
N THR A 157 43.71 -0.62 7.55
CA THR A 157 43.44 0.75 8.03
C THR A 157 44.65 1.67 7.96
N SER A 158 45.85 1.07 8.04
CA SER A 158 47.14 1.76 7.88
C SER A 158 47.50 2.10 6.43
N GLY A 159 46.65 1.77 5.47
CA GLY A 159 46.90 1.89 4.03
C GLY A 159 47.63 0.69 3.44
N GLY A 160 47.68 0.60 2.11
CA GLY A 160 48.27 -0.46 1.34
C GLY A 160 47.26 -1.26 0.51
N PRO A 161 47.71 -2.27 -0.24
CA PRO A 161 46.82 -3.08 -1.10
C PRO A 161 45.85 -3.91 -0.26
N GLY A 162 44.58 -3.90 -0.68
CA GLY A 162 43.53 -4.72 -0.11
C GLY A 162 43.23 -5.95 -0.98
N VAL A 163 42.12 -6.61 -0.66
CA VAL A 163 41.58 -7.76 -1.39
C VAL A 163 40.13 -7.46 -1.79
N ARG A 164 39.84 -7.56 -3.05
CA ARG A 164 38.49 -7.32 -3.59
C ARG A 164 37.51 -8.41 -3.15
N PHE A 165 36.24 -8.06 -3.04
CA PHE A 165 35.18 -9.01 -2.68
C PHE A 165 35.14 -10.23 -3.63
N GLY A 166 35.28 -10.01 -4.96
CA GLY A 166 35.33 -11.08 -5.94
C GLY A 166 36.47 -12.06 -5.71
N ASP A 167 37.64 -11.57 -5.25
CA ASP A 167 38.80 -12.40 -4.94
C ASP A 167 38.70 -13.15 -3.60
N LEU A 168 37.79 -12.72 -2.71
CA LEU A 168 37.51 -13.35 -1.42
C LEU A 168 36.44 -14.43 -1.56
N VAL A 169 35.32 -14.12 -2.19
CA VAL A 169 34.15 -15.00 -2.27
C VAL A 169 33.82 -15.38 -3.71
N GLY A 170 33.72 -14.44 -4.63
CA GLY A 170 33.42 -14.51 -6.05
C GLY A 170 32.71 -15.75 -6.57
N ASP A 171 31.41 -15.64 -6.84
CA ASP A 171 30.51 -16.74 -7.28
C ASP A 171 30.43 -17.97 -6.35
N ARG A 172 31.15 -17.96 -5.23
CA ARG A 172 31.02 -18.98 -4.17
C ARG A 172 29.99 -18.51 -3.14
N ARG A 173 29.51 -19.43 -2.32
CA ARG A 173 28.62 -19.15 -1.20
C ARG A 173 29.42 -18.76 0.03
N PHE A 174 28.82 -17.91 0.87
CA PHE A 174 29.31 -17.64 2.20
C PHE A 174 29.22 -18.90 3.09
N GLY A 175 28.14 -19.68 2.94
CA GLY A 175 27.93 -20.90 3.72
C GLY A 175 27.74 -20.67 5.22
N ILE A 176 27.27 -19.47 5.61
CA ILE A 176 27.12 -19.07 7.01
C ILE A 176 25.70 -18.62 7.33
N LYS A 177 25.32 -18.77 8.59
CA LYS A 177 24.04 -18.22 9.12
C LYS A 177 24.15 -16.72 9.38
N VAL A 178 23.03 -16.02 9.29
CA VAL A 178 22.94 -14.62 9.70
C VAL A 178 23.15 -14.54 11.21
N ASP A 179 24.16 -13.79 11.62
CA ASP A 179 24.43 -13.49 13.04
C ASP A 179 23.63 -12.24 13.47
N ALA A 180 22.63 -12.44 14.32
CA ALA A 180 21.84 -11.35 14.88
C ALA A 180 22.65 -10.38 15.75
N LYS A 181 23.88 -10.76 16.15
CA LYS A 181 24.82 -9.94 16.95
C LYS A 181 25.93 -9.31 16.12
N ALA A 182 26.00 -9.58 14.81
CA ALA A 182 26.99 -8.93 13.96
C ALA A 182 26.85 -7.40 14.10
N PRO A 183 27.96 -6.68 14.38
CA PRO A 183 27.91 -5.25 14.69
C PRO A 183 27.40 -4.49 13.48
N LEU A 184 26.40 -3.64 13.69
CA LEU A 184 25.94 -2.68 12.69
C LEU A 184 26.86 -1.45 12.72
N LYS A 185 27.00 -0.75 11.60
CA LYS A 185 27.72 0.51 11.55
C LYS A 185 27.05 1.56 12.43
N ASP A 186 27.87 2.40 13.07
CA ASP A 186 27.40 3.53 13.85
C ASP A 186 26.65 4.52 12.93
N PRO A 187 25.41 4.91 13.25
CA PRO A 187 24.67 5.92 12.50
C PRO A 187 25.41 7.25 12.28
N ALA A 188 26.32 7.64 13.17
CA ALA A 188 27.15 8.81 13.00
C ALA A 188 28.13 8.71 11.81
N THR A 189 28.42 7.50 11.35
CA THR A 189 29.34 7.22 10.22
C THR A 189 28.63 6.97 8.89
N TYR A 190 27.31 7.11 8.82
CA TYR A 190 26.56 6.80 7.61
C TYR A 190 26.89 7.75 6.47
N THR A 191 27.19 7.16 5.32
CA THR A 191 27.54 7.86 4.09
C THR A 191 26.49 7.66 2.97
N VAL A 192 25.70 6.60 3.06
CA VAL A 192 24.70 6.18 2.07
C VAL A 192 23.29 6.26 2.65
N VAL A 193 23.08 5.69 3.82
CA VAL A 193 21.80 5.78 4.54
C VAL A 193 21.57 7.23 4.99
N GLY A 194 20.34 7.73 4.86
CA GLY A 194 19.98 9.11 5.15
C GLY A 194 20.24 10.09 4.00
N LYS A 195 20.71 9.60 2.84
CA LYS A 195 20.90 10.42 1.63
C LYS A 195 19.74 10.24 0.65
N SER A 196 19.37 11.34 0.00
CA SER A 196 18.37 11.34 -1.08
C SER A 196 19.01 10.84 -2.37
N LEU A 197 18.99 9.54 -2.58
CA LEU A 197 19.46 8.92 -3.80
C LEU A 197 18.28 8.70 -4.77
N PRO A 198 18.48 8.92 -6.08
CA PRO A 198 17.42 8.79 -7.07
C PRO A 198 16.97 7.33 -7.22
N ARG A 199 15.70 7.15 -7.49
CA ARG A 199 15.12 5.83 -7.76
C ARG A 199 15.59 5.30 -9.11
N PRO A 200 16.11 4.06 -9.20
CA PRO A 200 16.67 3.50 -10.43
C PRO A 200 15.61 3.18 -11.49
N ASP A 201 14.35 2.99 -11.08
CA ASP A 201 13.23 2.61 -11.97
C ASP A 201 12.55 3.81 -12.65
N VAL A 202 12.67 5.02 -12.10
CA VAL A 202 11.96 6.20 -12.61
C VAL A 202 12.40 6.59 -14.04
N PRO A 203 13.70 6.63 -14.41
CA PRO A 203 14.09 6.95 -15.79
C PRO A 203 13.44 6.01 -16.82
N GLY A 204 13.45 4.70 -16.56
CA GLY A 204 12.79 3.73 -17.43
C GLY A 204 11.26 3.94 -17.52
N LYS A 205 10.61 4.30 -16.41
CA LYS A 205 9.16 4.55 -16.39
C LYS A 205 8.76 5.76 -17.22
N VAL A 206 9.51 6.86 -17.13
CA VAL A 206 9.19 8.09 -17.89
C VAL A 206 9.58 8.04 -19.37
N THR A 207 10.48 7.15 -19.74
CA THR A 207 10.91 6.96 -21.15
C THR A 207 10.22 5.78 -21.84
N GLY A 208 9.36 5.01 -21.12
CA GLY A 208 8.71 3.82 -21.66
C GLY A 208 9.61 2.58 -21.75
N GLY A 209 10.83 2.63 -21.22
CA GLY A 209 11.74 1.49 -21.18
C GLY A 209 11.44 0.46 -20.09
N HIS A 210 10.74 0.88 -19.03
CA HIS A 210 10.33 -0.01 -17.93
C HIS A 210 9.21 -0.96 -18.38
N LYS A 211 9.29 -2.22 -17.96
CA LYS A 211 8.29 -3.24 -18.28
C LYS A 211 7.39 -3.50 -17.09
N PHE A 212 6.10 -3.24 -17.26
CA PHE A 212 5.04 -3.66 -16.35
C PHE A 212 4.55 -5.06 -16.72
N VAL A 213 3.78 -5.68 -15.86
CA VAL A 213 3.18 -7.00 -16.14
C VAL A 213 2.35 -7.00 -17.45
N HIS A 214 1.78 -5.85 -17.80
CA HIS A 214 1.04 -5.63 -19.05
C HIS A 214 1.91 -5.71 -20.30
N ASP A 215 3.23 -5.49 -20.18
CA ASP A 215 4.19 -5.46 -21.28
C ASP A 215 4.97 -6.77 -21.44
N ILE A 216 4.77 -7.73 -20.52
CA ILE A 216 5.47 -9.02 -20.58
C ILE A 216 4.85 -9.88 -21.69
N VAL A 217 5.72 -10.47 -22.49
CA VAL A 217 5.36 -11.42 -23.53
C VAL A 217 6.08 -12.73 -23.29
N VAL A 218 5.36 -13.82 -23.31
CA VAL A 218 5.87 -15.19 -23.17
C VAL A 218 5.59 -15.94 -24.49
N ASP A 219 6.55 -16.73 -24.94
CA ASP A 219 6.45 -17.46 -26.20
C ASP A 219 5.21 -18.34 -26.25
N GLY A 220 4.44 -18.18 -27.33
CA GLY A 220 3.20 -18.90 -27.53
C GLY A 220 2.02 -18.45 -26.66
N MET A 221 2.13 -17.29 -26.02
CA MET A 221 1.10 -16.74 -25.13
C MET A 221 -0.21 -16.47 -25.91
N LEU A 222 -1.32 -16.82 -25.24
CA LEU A 222 -2.67 -16.40 -25.61
C LEU A 222 -3.11 -15.24 -24.71
N HIS A 223 -4.18 -14.57 -25.13
CA HIS A 223 -4.88 -13.57 -24.33
C HIS A 223 -6.20 -14.15 -23.84
N GLY A 224 -6.49 -13.94 -22.55
CA GLY A 224 -7.70 -14.40 -21.88
C GLY A 224 -8.56 -13.25 -21.41
N ALA A 225 -9.88 -13.40 -21.52
CA ALA A 225 -10.86 -12.52 -20.92
C ALA A 225 -11.88 -13.35 -20.15
N VAL A 226 -12.27 -12.92 -18.96
CA VAL A 226 -13.25 -13.61 -18.12
C VAL A 226 -14.62 -12.97 -18.32
N VAL A 227 -15.63 -13.80 -18.49
CA VAL A 227 -17.03 -13.38 -18.60
C VAL A 227 -17.67 -13.49 -17.22
N ARG A 228 -17.87 -12.36 -16.58
CA ARG A 228 -18.50 -12.27 -15.26
C ARG A 228 -20.03 -12.28 -15.38
N PRO A 229 -20.76 -12.77 -14.36
CA PRO A 229 -22.21 -12.72 -14.36
C PRO A 229 -22.72 -11.26 -14.38
N PRO A 230 -23.88 -11.00 -15.01
CA PRO A 230 -24.48 -9.66 -15.03
C PRO A 230 -24.97 -9.20 -13.66
N THR A 231 -25.07 -10.10 -12.70
CA THR A 231 -25.52 -9.86 -11.34
C THR A 231 -24.64 -10.63 -10.36
N ILE A 232 -24.14 -9.97 -9.32
CA ILE A 232 -23.30 -10.61 -8.29
C ILE A 232 -24.09 -11.74 -7.62
N GLY A 233 -23.44 -12.92 -7.53
CA GLY A 233 -24.04 -14.14 -6.96
C GLY A 233 -24.89 -14.95 -7.94
N ALA A 234 -24.98 -14.58 -9.23
CA ALA A 234 -25.65 -15.40 -10.22
C ALA A 234 -24.79 -16.61 -10.64
N THR A 235 -25.46 -17.71 -10.98
CA THR A 235 -24.86 -18.98 -11.44
C THR A 235 -25.05 -19.17 -12.94
N LEU A 236 -24.07 -19.79 -13.59
CA LEU A 236 -24.06 -20.01 -15.04
C LEU A 236 -24.95 -21.18 -15.42
N ALA A 237 -26.05 -20.90 -16.11
CA ALA A 237 -26.98 -21.93 -16.57
C ALA A 237 -26.56 -22.55 -17.93
N ASP A 238 -26.24 -21.70 -18.92
CA ASP A 238 -25.95 -22.14 -20.28
C ASP A 238 -25.02 -21.17 -21.03
N VAL A 239 -24.36 -21.69 -22.09
CA VAL A 239 -23.45 -20.92 -22.95
C VAL A 239 -23.64 -21.29 -24.40
N ASP A 240 -23.93 -20.33 -25.26
CA ASP A 240 -23.94 -20.48 -26.70
C ASP A 240 -22.55 -20.16 -27.30
N GLU A 241 -21.70 -21.18 -27.38
CA GLU A 241 -20.37 -21.05 -27.97
C GLU A 241 -20.39 -20.66 -29.44
N SER A 242 -21.49 -20.91 -30.15
CA SER A 242 -21.63 -20.57 -31.57
C SER A 242 -21.65 -19.06 -31.80
N SER A 243 -22.02 -18.28 -30.78
CA SER A 243 -22.08 -16.81 -30.82
C SER A 243 -20.73 -16.13 -31.08
N ILE A 244 -19.59 -16.81 -30.83
CA ILE A 244 -18.25 -16.29 -31.08
C ILE A 244 -17.49 -17.00 -32.21
N ARG A 245 -18.14 -17.88 -32.96
CA ARG A 245 -17.49 -18.68 -34.00
C ARG A 245 -16.84 -17.86 -35.11
N SER A 246 -17.30 -16.63 -35.34
CA SER A 246 -16.73 -15.71 -36.33
C SER A 246 -15.44 -15.02 -35.89
N ILE A 247 -15.06 -15.12 -34.58
CA ILE A 247 -13.85 -14.46 -34.05
C ILE A 247 -12.66 -15.40 -34.17
N PRO A 248 -11.61 -15.03 -34.92
CA PRO A 248 -10.50 -15.93 -35.22
C PRO A 248 -9.77 -16.44 -33.97
N GLY A 249 -9.63 -17.76 -33.88
CA GLY A 249 -8.90 -18.41 -32.80
C GLY A 249 -9.52 -18.30 -31.40
N ALA A 250 -10.71 -17.72 -31.29
CA ALA A 250 -11.42 -17.63 -30.01
C ALA A 250 -11.89 -19.01 -29.56
N ARG A 251 -11.69 -19.34 -28.28
CA ARG A 251 -12.12 -20.59 -27.65
C ARG A 251 -12.72 -20.28 -26.28
N VAL A 252 -13.87 -20.90 -26.00
CA VAL A 252 -14.53 -20.83 -24.69
C VAL A 252 -13.86 -21.78 -23.71
N VAL A 253 -13.69 -21.32 -22.48
CA VAL A 253 -13.29 -22.14 -21.33
C VAL A 253 -14.38 -22.03 -20.28
N ARG A 254 -15.02 -23.17 -19.96
CA ARG A 254 -16.01 -23.26 -18.89
C ARG A 254 -15.58 -24.27 -17.84
N ILE A 255 -15.59 -23.85 -16.55
CA ILE A 255 -15.34 -24.72 -15.40
C ILE A 255 -16.42 -24.41 -14.36
N LYS A 256 -17.49 -25.19 -14.32
CA LYS A 256 -18.73 -24.89 -13.57
C LYS A 256 -19.26 -23.49 -13.94
N ASP A 257 -19.24 -22.52 -12.99
CA ASP A 257 -19.67 -21.15 -13.19
C ASP A 257 -18.56 -20.21 -13.66
N PHE A 258 -17.30 -20.66 -13.66
CA PHE A 258 -16.20 -19.92 -14.28
C PHE A 258 -16.34 -20.00 -15.80
N LEU A 259 -16.42 -18.81 -16.42
CA LEU A 259 -16.53 -18.67 -17.86
C LEU A 259 -15.47 -17.70 -18.36
N GLY A 260 -14.69 -18.11 -19.33
CA GLY A 260 -13.68 -17.26 -19.96
C GLY A 260 -13.50 -17.59 -21.43
N VAL A 261 -12.81 -16.72 -22.12
CA VAL A 261 -12.44 -16.87 -23.54
C VAL A 261 -10.95 -16.67 -23.68
N VAL A 262 -10.32 -17.44 -24.55
CA VAL A 262 -8.92 -17.21 -24.97
C VAL A 262 -8.86 -16.99 -26.46
N ALA A 263 -7.94 -16.13 -26.92
CA ALA A 263 -7.69 -15.86 -28.33
C ALA A 263 -6.21 -15.51 -28.56
N ASN A 264 -5.81 -15.38 -29.84
CA ASN A 264 -4.43 -15.04 -30.20
C ASN A 264 -4.08 -13.57 -29.93
N THR A 265 -5.06 -12.68 -29.92
CA THR A 265 -4.89 -11.26 -29.62
C THR A 265 -5.77 -10.84 -28.46
N GLU A 266 -5.37 -9.76 -27.77
CA GLU A 266 -6.16 -9.16 -26.70
C GLU A 266 -7.52 -8.66 -27.20
N TRP A 267 -7.52 -8.03 -28.38
CA TRP A 267 -8.75 -7.55 -29.01
C TRP A 267 -9.74 -8.67 -29.30
N ASP A 268 -9.27 -9.79 -29.86
CA ASP A 268 -10.14 -10.93 -30.16
C ASP A 268 -10.69 -11.59 -28.88
N ALA A 269 -9.86 -11.71 -27.82
CA ALA A 269 -10.31 -12.23 -26.54
C ALA A 269 -11.39 -11.33 -25.91
N MET A 270 -11.19 -10.02 -25.88
CA MET A 270 -12.16 -9.06 -25.35
C MET A 270 -13.45 -9.02 -26.20
N SER A 271 -13.31 -9.04 -27.53
CA SER A 271 -14.45 -9.05 -28.46
C SER A 271 -15.27 -10.32 -28.31
N ALA A 272 -14.61 -11.46 -28.17
CA ALA A 272 -15.26 -12.73 -27.94
C ALA A 272 -15.97 -12.78 -26.58
N ALA A 273 -15.35 -12.29 -25.51
CA ALA A 273 -15.97 -12.23 -24.19
C ALA A 273 -17.25 -11.37 -24.19
N ARG A 274 -17.25 -10.26 -24.94
CA ARG A 274 -18.42 -9.37 -25.07
C ARG A 274 -19.53 -9.98 -25.96
N ALA A 275 -19.15 -10.74 -27.00
CA ALA A 275 -20.09 -11.35 -27.93
C ALA A 275 -20.66 -12.67 -27.43
N LEU A 276 -20.01 -13.33 -26.48
CA LEU A 276 -20.38 -14.62 -25.95
C LEU A 276 -21.75 -14.55 -25.27
N LYS A 277 -22.71 -15.31 -25.79
CA LYS A 277 -24.04 -15.40 -25.17
C LYS A 277 -24.04 -16.44 -24.07
N ALA A 278 -24.24 -15.98 -22.85
CA ALA A 278 -24.33 -16.81 -21.65
C ALA A 278 -25.64 -16.50 -20.91
N ARG A 279 -26.29 -17.52 -20.41
CA ARG A 279 -27.50 -17.39 -19.60
C ARG A 279 -27.15 -17.66 -18.13
N TRP A 280 -27.52 -16.72 -17.29
CA TRP A 280 -27.25 -16.75 -15.84
C TRP A 280 -28.59 -16.80 -15.08
N THR A 281 -28.57 -17.31 -13.86
CA THR A 281 -29.76 -17.42 -13.00
C THR A 281 -29.42 -17.05 -11.56
N GLY A 282 -30.36 -16.44 -10.83
CA GLY A 282 -30.20 -16.04 -9.44
C GLY A 282 -29.41 -14.75 -9.30
N GLY A 283 -28.84 -14.53 -8.11
CA GLY A 283 -28.10 -13.30 -7.73
C GLY A 283 -29.00 -12.16 -7.25
N GLY A 284 -28.41 -10.98 -7.01
CA GLY A 284 -29.16 -9.76 -6.67
C GLY A 284 -29.63 -9.66 -5.21
N ALA A 285 -28.85 -10.15 -4.27
CA ALA A 285 -29.17 -10.12 -2.84
C ALA A 285 -28.37 -9.06 -2.04
N LEU A 286 -27.77 -8.08 -2.73
CA LEU A 286 -26.98 -7.03 -2.06
C LEU A 286 -27.88 -6.07 -1.27
N VAL A 287 -27.31 -5.48 -0.22
CA VAL A 287 -28.01 -4.48 0.64
C VAL A 287 -28.21 -3.13 -0.05
N GLY A 288 -27.40 -2.81 -1.07
CA GLY A 288 -27.32 -1.49 -1.68
C GLY A 288 -26.57 -0.47 -0.81
N ASP A 289 -25.90 0.51 -1.41
CA ASP A 289 -25.06 1.46 -0.69
C ASP A 289 -25.81 2.28 0.37
N ALA A 290 -27.04 2.68 0.07
CA ALA A 290 -27.90 3.42 1.01
C ALA A 290 -28.27 2.61 2.27
N GLY A 291 -28.30 1.27 2.18
CA GLY A 291 -28.67 0.38 3.28
C GLY A 291 -27.53 -0.01 4.20
N VAL A 292 -26.27 0.26 3.83
CA VAL A 292 -25.07 -0.26 4.53
C VAL A 292 -25.04 0.11 6.02
N ARG A 293 -25.31 1.35 6.38
CA ARG A 293 -25.25 1.79 7.79
C ARG A 293 -26.26 1.05 8.68
N ALA A 294 -27.49 0.94 8.21
CA ALA A 294 -28.54 0.21 8.95
C ALA A 294 -28.18 -1.27 9.06
N TRP A 295 -27.69 -1.86 7.98
CA TRP A 295 -27.21 -3.23 7.95
C TRP A 295 -26.05 -3.47 8.93
N MET A 296 -25.07 -2.56 9.02
CA MET A 296 -23.95 -2.68 9.96
C MET A 296 -24.43 -2.69 11.41
N LYS A 297 -25.43 -1.88 11.77
CA LYS A 297 -26.00 -1.86 13.13
C LYS A 297 -26.88 -3.05 13.43
N ALA A 298 -27.52 -3.61 12.43
CA ALA A 298 -28.44 -4.75 12.62
C ALA A 298 -27.70 -6.09 12.78
N GLY A 299 -26.46 -6.21 12.30
CA GLY A 299 -25.74 -7.49 12.26
C GLY A 299 -26.23 -8.39 11.11
N PRO A 300 -26.00 -9.71 11.20
CA PRO A 300 -25.59 -10.46 12.39
C PRO A 300 -24.13 -10.22 12.80
N PHE A 301 -23.87 -10.25 14.09
CA PHE A 301 -22.53 -10.18 14.66
C PHE A 301 -21.97 -11.58 14.89
N GLU A 302 -20.67 -11.73 14.71
CA GLU A 302 -19.95 -12.94 15.05
C GLU A 302 -19.44 -12.89 16.49
N SER A 303 -18.93 -11.72 16.90
CA SER A 303 -18.40 -11.51 18.24
C SER A 303 -18.32 -10.04 18.60
N ASP A 304 -18.30 -9.76 19.88
CA ASP A 304 -17.89 -8.48 20.45
C ASP A 304 -16.47 -8.62 21.01
N GLU A 305 -15.62 -7.61 20.76
CA GLU A 305 -14.25 -7.58 21.24
C GLU A 305 -13.99 -6.29 22.02
N SER A 306 -13.57 -6.40 23.28
CA SER A 306 -13.10 -5.27 24.07
C SER A 306 -11.62 -5.05 23.80
N LEU A 307 -11.28 -3.97 23.10
CA LEU A 307 -9.90 -3.61 22.76
C LEU A 307 -9.21 -2.84 23.89
N VAL A 308 -9.94 -1.96 24.56
CA VAL A 308 -9.44 -1.15 25.67
C VAL A 308 -10.51 -1.08 26.74
N LYS A 309 -10.12 -1.39 27.97
CA LYS A 309 -10.94 -1.17 29.16
C LYS A 309 -10.06 -0.60 30.26
N LYS A 310 -10.24 0.67 30.60
CA LYS A 310 -9.46 1.38 31.60
C LYS A 310 -10.40 2.20 32.49
N GLY A 311 -10.33 2.05 33.79
CA GLY A 311 -11.24 2.69 34.73
C GLY A 311 -12.71 2.32 34.50
N ASP A 312 -13.64 3.23 34.81
CA ASP A 312 -15.06 3.09 34.52
C ASP A 312 -15.55 4.25 33.63
N ALA A 313 -15.46 4.02 32.30
CA ALA A 313 -15.88 5.02 31.33
C ALA A 313 -17.38 5.30 31.38
N LYS A 314 -18.22 4.28 31.68
CA LYS A 314 -19.67 4.42 31.74
C LYS A 314 -20.10 5.32 32.89
N ALA A 315 -19.57 5.07 34.09
CA ALA A 315 -19.86 5.91 35.25
C ALA A 315 -19.32 7.33 35.09
N ALA A 316 -18.11 7.48 34.57
CA ALA A 316 -17.49 8.79 34.32
C ALA A 316 -18.25 9.63 33.27
N LEU A 317 -18.75 8.99 32.21
CA LEU A 317 -19.61 9.64 31.20
C LEU A 317 -20.97 10.04 31.80
N ALA A 318 -21.58 9.19 32.62
CA ALA A 318 -22.89 9.47 33.23
C ALA A 318 -22.83 10.63 34.25
N GLY A 319 -21.72 10.76 34.98
CA GLY A 319 -21.54 11.83 35.99
C GLY A 319 -20.98 13.15 35.42
N ALA A 320 -20.60 13.23 34.14
CA ALA A 320 -19.96 14.40 33.61
C ALA A 320 -20.92 15.53 33.26
N ALA A 321 -20.57 16.77 33.65
CA ALA A 321 -21.33 17.97 33.31
C ALA A 321 -21.26 18.34 31.81
N LYS A 322 -20.12 18.07 31.16
CA LYS A 322 -19.92 18.30 29.71
C LYS A 322 -19.65 16.96 29.03
N ARG A 323 -20.64 16.47 28.28
CA ARG A 323 -20.58 15.23 27.52
C ARG A 323 -21.00 15.47 26.07
N LEU A 324 -20.27 14.89 25.14
CA LEU A 324 -20.58 14.87 23.73
C LEU A 324 -20.71 13.43 23.23
N SER A 325 -21.47 13.26 22.16
CA SER A 325 -21.55 12.02 21.39
C SER A 325 -21.62 12.32 19.91
N ALA A 326 -21.01 11.47 19.09
CA ALA A 326 -21.03 11.61 17.64
C ALA A 326 -20.90 10.25 16.97
N GLU A 327 -21.47 10.14 15.76
CA GLU A 327 -21.33 8.94 14.92
C GLU A 327 -20.62 9.32 13.63
N TYR A 328 -19.63 8.52 13.23
CA TYR A 328 -18.80 8.70 12.06
C TYR A 328 -18.93 7.52 11.11
N TYR A 329 -19.00 7.81 9.82
CA TYR A 329 -19.12 6.78 8.79
C TYR A 329 -18.08 6.95 7.69
N TRP A 330 -17.39 5.86 7.39
CA TRP A 330 -16.49 5.70 6.26
C TRP A 330 -17.09 4.68 5.29
N PRO A 331 -17.31 5.03 4.00
CA PRO A 331 -17.93 4.14 3.04
C PRO A 331 -16.96 3.07 2.53
N MET A 332 -17.48 2.13 1.76
CA MET A 332 -16.64 1.25 0.96
C MET A 332 -15.91 2.04 -0.12
N GLN A 333 -14.64 1.70 -0.36
CA GLN A 333 -13.80 2.35 -1.36
C GLN A 333 -13.02 1.32 -2.16
N SER A 334 -12.79 1.58 -3.46
CA SER A 334 -11.94 0.78 -4.34
C SER A 334 -10.47 1.17 -4.17
N HIS A 335 -9.56 0.27 -4.58
CA HIS A 335 -8.14 0.56 -4.68
C HIS A 335 -7.84 1.55 -5.80
N ALA A 336 -8.62 1.48 -6.88
CA ALA A 336 -8.60 2.40 -8.01
C ALA A 336 -7.19 2.57 -8.63
N SER A 337 -6.47 1.47 -8.79
CA SER A 337 -5.18 1.47 -9.48
C SER A 337 -5.31 2.04 -10.90
N MET A 338 -4.28 2.80 -11.37
CA MET A 338 -4.34 3.46 -12.67
C MET A 338 -4.45 2.49 -13.83
N GLY A 339 -3.70 1.39 -13.82
CA GLY A 339 -3.91 0.25 -14.72
C GLY A 339 -4.74 -0.82 -14.04
N PRO A 340 -5.62 -1.53 -14.78
CA PRO A 340 -6.38 -2.65 -14.24
C PRO A 340 -5.48 -3.83 -13.89
N SER A 341 -6.02 -4.79 -13.13
CA SER A 341 -5.34 -6.04 -12.77
C SER A 341 -4.91 -6.80 -14.02
N CYS A 342 -3.66 -7.27 -14.02
CA CYS A 342 -3.08 -8.06 -15.10
C CYS A 342 -2.12 -9.12 -14.54
N ALA A 343 -2.14 -10.30 -15.13
CA ALA A 343 -1.19 -11.37 -14.83
C ALA A 343 -1.02 -12.32 -16.03
N ILE A 344 0.08 -13.06 -16.01
CA ILE A 344 0.34 -14.14 -16.97
C ILE A 344 0.54 -15.43 -16.19
N ALA A 345 -0.03 -16.52 -16.67
CA ALA A 345 0.21 -17.84 -16.15
C ALA A 345 0.62 -18.81 -17.26
N ASP A 346 1.60 -19.64 -16.99
CA ASP A 346 2.01 -20.77 -17.79
C ASP A 346 1.87 -22.04 -16.95
N VAL A 347 0.83 -22.82 -17.22
CA VAL A 347 0.48 -24.05 -16.48
C VAL A 347 0.54 -25.23 -17.41
N ARG A 348 1.65 -25.97 -17.38
CA ARG A 348 1.90 -27.12 -18.25
C ARG A 348 2.72 -28.19 -17.52
N GLU A 349 2.58 -29.44 -17.89
CA GLU A 349 3.45 -30.55 -17.46
C GLU A 349 3.62 -30.66 -15.95
N GLY A 350 2.55 -30.41 -15.17
CA GLY A 350 2.61 -30.47 -13.71
C GLY A 350 3.38 -29.33 -13.04
N LYS A 351 3.68 -28.24 -13.78
CA LYS A 351 4.35 -27.03 -13.28
C LYS A 351 3.50 -25.78 -13.57
N ALA A 352 3.74 -24.74 -12.80
CA ALA A 352 3.12 -23.44 -13.02
C ALA A 352 4.14 -22.32 -12.81
N THR A 353 4.23 -21.38 -13.78
CA THR A 353 4.93 -20.11 -13.62
C THR A 353 3.93 -18.99 -13.75
N ILE A 354 3.91 -18.09 -12.76
CA ILE A 354 2.98 -16.96 -12.69
C ILE A 354 3.78 -15.66 -12.65
N TRP A 355 3.52 -14.75 -13.56
CA TRP A 355 4.02 -13.36 -13.53
C TRP A 355 2.87 -12.47 -13.04
N SER A 356 3.06 -11.84 -11.91
CA SER A 356 2.02 -11.06 -11.25
C SER A 356 2.61 -9.90 -10.45
N ALA A 357 1.83 -8.83 -10.30
CA ALA A 357 2.16 -7.71 -9.42
C ALA A 357 1.88 -8.01 -7.93
N SER A 358 1.92 -9.29 -7.54
CA SER A 358 1.60 -9.73 -6.19
C SER A 358 2.51 -9.10 -5.13
N GLN A 359 1.92 -8.49 -4.12
CA GLN A 359 2.64 -8.02 -2.93
C GLN A 359 2.98 -9.15 -1.94
N ALA A 360 2.61 -10.41 -2.25
CA ALA A 360 2.73 -11.55 -1.35
C ALA A 360 3.09 -12.85 -2.11
N THR A 361 4.11 -12.80 -2.96
CA THR A 361 4.44 -13.86 -3.94
C THR A 361 4.56 -15.25 -3.32
N HIS A 362 5.23 -15.40 -2.18
CA HIS A 362 5.37 -16.70 -1.49
C HIS A 362 4.04 -17.26 -0.97
N ARG A 363 3.17 -16.39 -0.39
CA ARG A 363 1.82 -16.80 0.03
C ARG A 363 0.94 -17.10 -1.16
N PHE A 364 1.06 -16.31 -2.23
CA PHE A 364 0.32 -16.53 -3.45
C PHE A 364 0.76 -17.83 -4.14
N ARG A 365 2.03 -18.20 -4.10
CA ARG A 365 2.51 -19.52 -4.51
C ARG A 365 1.74 -20.65 -3.83
N ALA A 366 1.54 -20.55 -2.52
CA ALA A 366 0.77 -21.55 -1.77
C ALA A 366 -0.72 -21.58 -2.19
N THR A 367 -1.29 -20.44 -2.56
CA THR A 367 -2.67 -20.37 -3.08
C THR A 367 -2.79 -21.03 -4.45
N ILE A 368 -1.91 -20.72 -5.39
CA ILE A 368 -1.87 -21.34 -6.73
C ILE A 368 -1.58 -22.84 -6.63
N SER A 369 -0.69 -23.25 -5.73
CA SER A 369 -0.39 -24.66 -5.45
C SER A 369 -1.66 -25.45 -5.09
N ARG A 370 -2.45 -24.94 -4.13
CA ARG A 370 -3.75 -25.55 -3.77
C ARG A 370 -4.76 -25.52 -4.93
N LEU A 371 -4.89 -24.37 -5.60
CA LEU A 371 -5.78 -24.19 -6.72
C LEU A 371 -5.56 -25.21 -7.83
N LEU A 372 -4.30 -25.43 -8.18
CA LEU A 372 -3.92 -26.31 -9.27
C LEU A 372 -3.68 -27.77 -8.84
N GLY A 373 -3.69 -28.07 -7.53
CA GLY A 373 -3.34 -29.39 -7.00
C GLY A 373 -1.87 -29.76 -7.25
N LEU A 374 -0.98 -28.76 -7.31
CA LEU A 374 0.47 -28.95 -7.52
C LEU A 374 1.23 -28.85 -6.21
N ALA A 375 2.37 -29.55 -6.14
CA ALA A 375 3.31 -29.33 -5.03
C ALA A 375 3.89 -27.89 -5.09
N PRO A 376 4.17 -27.23 -3.96
CA PRO A 376 4.75 -25.89 -3.96
C PRO A 376 6.04 -25.75 -4.77
N ALA A 377 6.87 -26.78 -4.82
CA ALA A 377 8.08 -26.81 -5.64
C ALA A 377 7.82 -26.78 -7.15
N GLY A 378 6.62 -27.19 -7.60
CA GLY A 378 6.18 -27.11 -8.99
C GLY A 378 5.59 -25.75 -9.37
N VAL A 379 5.48 -24.81 -8.42
CA VAL A 379 4.89 -23.48 -8.65
C VAL A 379 5.92 -22.39 -8.40
N ARG A 380 6.18 -21.55 -9.40
CA ARG A 380 6.98 -20.34 -9.30
C ARG A 380 6.12 -19.11 -9.50
N VAL A 381 6.21 -18.13 -8.61
CA VAL A 381 5.60 -16.82 -8.76
C VAL A 381 6.73 -15.81 -8.88
N ILE A 382 6.67 -14.99 -9.93
CA ILE A 382 7.65 -13.95 -10.26
C ILE A 382 6.94 -12.61 -10.15
N TYR A 383 7.45 -11.75 -9.29
CA TYR A 383 6.97 -10.39 -9.20
C TYR A 383 7.33 -9.58 -10.44
N VAL A 384 6.36 -8.88 -10.99
CA VAL A 384 6.54 -7.86 -12.03
C VAL A 384 5.67 -6.66 -11.67
N ASP A 385 6.17 -5.44 -11.88
CA ASP A 385 5.43 -4.21 -11.55
C ASP A 385 4.03 -4.19 -12.17
N GLY A 386 3.05 -3.85 -11.35
CA GLY A 386 1.71 -3.44 -11.78
C GLY A 386 1.56 -1.92 -11.81
N ALA A 387 0.47 -1.45 -12.36
CA ALA A 387 0.18 -0.02 -12.48
C ALA A 387 -0.51 0.59 -11.25
N GLY A 388 -0.23 0.09 -10.08
CA GLY A 388 -0.75 0.47 -8.77
C GLY A 388 -1.08 -0.75 -7.93
N CYS A 389 -1.23 -0.56 -6.62
CA CYS A 389 -1.54 -1.64 -5.68
C CYS A 389 -2.49 -1.18 -4.58
N TYR A 390 -2.00 -0.36 -3.66
CA TYR A 390 -2.73 0.21 -2.52
C TYR A 390 -3.36 -0.84 -1.58
N GLY A 391 -2.88 -2.09 -1.64
CA GLY A 391 -3.37 -3.24 -0.86
C GLY A 391 -4.10 -4.30 -1.68
N MET A 392 -4.46 -4.02 -2.94
CA MET A 392 -5.22 -4.93 -3.79
C MET A 392 -4.42 -6.18 -4.19
N ASN A 393 -3.14 -6.03 -4.51
CA ASN A 393 -2.31 -7.10 -5.08
C ASN A 393 -1.91 -8.18 -4.07
N GLY A 394 -2.61 -8.25 -2.95
CA GLY A 394 -2.66 -9.41 -2.07
C GLY A 394 -3.75 -10.42 -2.44
N HIS A 395 -4.61 -10.06 -3.40
CA HIS A 395 -5.80 -10.80 -3.83
C HIS A 395 -5.80 -11.04 -5.34
N ASP A 396 -4.74 -11.51 -5.87
CA ASP A 396 -4.38 -11.62 -7.29
C ASP A 396 -5.38 -12.42 -8.14
N ASP A 397 -6.62 -11.93 -8.25
CA ASP A 397 -7.72 -12.55 -9.00
C ASP A 397 -7.35 -12.78 -10.47
N ALA A 398 -6.78 -11.77 -11.15
CA ALA A 398 -6.37 -11.90 -12.55
C ALA A 398 -5.33 -13.01 -12.76
N ALA A 399 -4.46 -13.25 -11.78
CA ALA A 399 -3.48 -14.33 -11.84
C ALA A 399 -4.12 -15.71 -11.63
N ALA A 400 -5.13 -15.81 -10.78
CA ALA A 400 -5.92 -17.02 -10.63
C ALA A 400 -6.76 -17.33 -11.90
N ASP A 401 -7.38 -16.31 -12.47
CA ASP A 401 -8.09 -16.40 -13.75
C ASP A 401 -7.14 -16.90 -14.87
N ALA A 402 -5.97 -16.29 -14.99
CA ALA A 402 -4.93 -16.69 -15.96
C ALA A 402 -4.48 -18.15 -15.76
N ALA A 403 -4.30 -18.59 -14.51
CA ALA A 403 -3.91 -19.95 -14.18
C ALA A 403 -4.98 -20.98 -14.58
N LEU A 404 -6.27 -20.68 -14.37
CA LEU A 404 -7.38 -21.53 -14.79
C LEU A 404 -7.45 -21.64 -16.30
N LEU A 405 -7.37 -20.52 -17.02
CA LEU A 405 -7.39 -20.50 -18.48
C LEU A 405 -6.16 -21.21 -19.06
N SER A 406 -4.97 -20.94 -18.56
CA SER A 406 -3.72 -21.57 -19.01
C SER A 406 -3.77 -23.08 -18.85
N ARG A 407 -4.22 -23.58 -17.69
CA ARG A 407 -4.40 -25.02 -17.46
C ARG A 407 -5.36 -25.66 -18.45
N ALA A 408 -6.47 -24.97 -18.74
CA ALA A 408 -7.50 -25.49 -19.64
C ALA A 408 -7.03 -25.60 -21.10
N VAL A 409 -6.16 -24.70 -21.55
CA VAL A 409 -5.69 -24.64 -22.94
C VAL A 409 -4.28 -25.20 -23.16
N GLY A 410 -3.52 -25.50 -22.09
CA GLY A 410 -2.16 -26.03 -22.15
C GLY A 410 -1.14 -25.07 -22.75
N ARG A 411 -1.36 -23.75 -22.65
CA ARG A 411 -0.50 -22.69 -23.18
C ARG A 411 -0.42 -21.52 -22.18
N PRO A 412 0.63 -20.69 -22.25
CA PRO A 412 0.65 -19.45 -21.46
C PRO A 412 -0.55 -18.57 -21.80
N VAL A 413 -1.17 -17.95 -20.78
CA VAL A 413 -2.30 -17.04 -20.95
C VAL A 413 -2.05 -15.77 -20.15
N ARG A 414 -2.20 -14.60 -20.80
CA ARG A 414 -2.30 -13.30 -20.16
C ARG A 414 -3.77 -12.95 -19.94
N VAL A 415 -4.14 -12.62 -18.71
CA VAL A 415 -5.44 -12.01 -18.39
C VAL A 415 -5.19 -10.58 -17.97
N GLN A 416 -5.85 -9.66 -18.64
CA GLN A 416 -5.91 -8.25 -18.27
C GLN A 416 -7.37 -7.86 -18.11
N TRP A 417 -7.72 -7.35 -16.96
CA TRP A 417 -9.08 -6.88 -16.69
C TRP A 417 -9.35 -5.56 -17.41
N THR A 418 -10.60 -5.28 -17.69
CA THR A 418 -11.04 -3.95 -18.12
C THR A 418 -11.18 -3.03 -16.89
N ARG A 419 -11.37 -1.72 -17.09
CA ARG A 419 -11.68 -0.80 -15.99
C ARG A 419 -12.99 -1.16 -15.30
N GLN A 420 -13.98 -1.62 -16.05
CA GLN A 420 -15.26 -2.06 -15.53
C GLN A 420 -15.12 -3.33 -14.68
N ASP A 421 -14.29 -4.29 -15.12
CA ASP A 421 -13.98 -5.47 -14.32
C ASP A 421 -13.28 -5.08 -13.02
N GLU A 422 -12.29 -4.20 -13.10
CA GLU A 422 -11.53 -3.75 -11.94
C GLU A 422 -12.44 -3.11 -10.89
N LEU A 423 -13.14 -2.05 -11.24
CA LEU A 423 -13.98 -1.32 -10.27
C LEU A 423 -15.27 -2.08 -9.89
N GLY A 424 -15.74 -2.98 -10.75
CA GLY A 424 -16.92 -3.81 -10.49
C GLY A 424 -16.65 -5.01 -9.59
N TRP A 425 -15.47 -5.63 -9.72
CA TRP A 425 -15.19 -6.94 -9.14
C TRP A 425 -13.99 -7.00 -8.20
N ASP A 426 -13.10 -5.98 -8.16
CA ASP A 426 -12.02 -5.95 -7.18
C ASP A 426 -12.58 -5.99 -5.75
N PRO A 427 -11.84 -6.57 -4.78
CA PRO A 427 -12.25 -6.51 -3.40
C PRO A 427 -12.15 -5.07 -2.88
N LYS A 428 -13.06 -4.64 -2.00
CA LYS A 428 -13.19 -3.26 -1.56
C LYS A 428 -12.60 -3.01 -0.18
N GLY A 429 -12.08 -1.82 0.05
CA GLY A 429 -11.84 -1.34 1.39
C GLY A 429 -13.16 -1.34 2.17
N PRO A 430 -13.22 -1.98 3.36
CA PRO A 430 -14.47 -2.20 4.07
C PRO A 430 -15.09 -0.90 4.60
N PRO A 431 -16.42 -0.83 4.74
CA PRO A 431 -17.07 0.28 5.41
C PRO A 431 -16.77 0.24 6.91
N GLN A 432 -16.75 1.39 7.56
CA GLN A 432 -16.60 1.47 9.01
C GLN A 432 -17.60 2.46 9.60
N LEU A 433 -18.21 2.06 10.70
CA LEU A 433 -19.13 2.87 11.47
C LEU A 433 -18.62 2.94 12.91
N LEU A 434 -18.47 4.15 13.44
CA LEU A 434 -17.98 4.39 14.78
C LEU A 434 -18.91 5.34 15.52
N ALA A 435 -19.32 4.98 16.72
CA ALA A 435 -20.00 5.86 17.66
C ALA A 435 -19.04 6.19 18.81
N LEU A 436 -18.88 7.48 19.08
CA LEU A 436 -17.97 7.99 20.09
C LEU A 436 -18.74 8.78 21.15
N GLU A 437 -18.34 8.61 22.39
CA GLU A 437 -18.77 9.42 23.52
C GLU A 437 -17.54 9.92 24.27
N GLY A 438 -17.58 11.18 24.70
CA GLY A 438 -16.48 11.78 25.46
C GLY A 438 -16.99 12.77 26.51
N ALA A 439 -16.29 12.86 27.60
CA ALA A 439 -16.56 13.82 28.66
C ALA A 439 -15.33 14.67 28.95
N LEU A 440 -15.57 15.95 29.26
CA LEU A 440 -14.54 16.88 29.74
C LEU A 440 -14.58 16.94 31.27
N GLY A 441 -13.39 16.93 31.88
CA GLY A 441 -13.22 17.25 33.28
C GLY A 441 -13.25 18.77 33.55
N ASP A 442 -13.22 19.14 34.82
CA ASP A 442 -13.22 20.56 35.25
C ASP A 442 -11.97 21.31 34.77
N ASP A 443 -10.87 20.58 34.53
CA ASP A 443 -9.62 21.11 33.96
C ASP A 443 -9.71 21.32 32.42
N GLY A 444 -10.83 20.98 31.80
CA GLY A 444 -11.06 21.06 30.38
C GLY A 444 -10.30 20.01 29.55
N ARG A 445 -9.80 18.93 30.17
CA ARG A 445 -9.19 17.78 29.49
C ARG A 445 -10.20 16.65 29.31
N ILE A 446 -9.85 15.67 28.48
CA ILE A 446 -10.69 14.48 28.28
C ILE A 446 -10.63 13.60 29.55
N ALA A 447 -11.73 13.50 30.27
CA ALA A 447 -11.86 12.68 31.49
C ALA A 447 -12.31 11.25 31.18
N ALA A 448 -13.23 11.09 30.23
CA ALA A 448 -13.74 9.79 29.82
C ALA A 448 -13.93 9.71 28.31
N TRP A 449 -13.78 8.50 27.79
CA TRP A 449 -13.90 8.21 26.35
C TRP A 449 -14.49 6.82 26.14
N ARG A 450 -15.43 6.72 25.20
CA ARG A 450 -15.98 5.45 24.73
C ARG A 450 -16.01 5.44 23.21
N THR A 451 -15.61 4.32 22.60
CA THR A 451 -15.75 4.05 21.18
C THR A 451 -16.46 2.72 20.98
N GLU A 452 -17.53 2.72 20.20
CA GLU A 452 -18.15 1.52 19.66
C GLU A 452 -17.92 1.48 18.15
N MET A 453 -17.45 0.35 17.63
CA MET A 453 -17.16 0.16 16.22
C MET A 453 -17.94 -1.01 15.66
N TRP A 454 -18.60 -0.83 14.52
CA TRP A 454 -19.21 -1.88 13.72
C TRP A 454 -18.32 -2.11 12.49
N LEU A 455 -17.67 -3.26 12.45
CA LEU A 455 -16.66 -3.56 11.44
C LEU A 455 -16.92 -4.92 10.79
N PRO A 456 -16.92 -5.04 9.44
CA PRO A 456 -16.87 -6.34 8.81
C PRO A 456 -15.46 -6.93 8.97
N LYS A 457 -15.36 -8.26 8.92
CA LYS A 457 -14.04 -8.90 8.84
C LYS A 457 -13.32 -8.46 7.57
N ALA A 458 -12.05 -8.17 7.69
CA ALA A 458 -11.16 -7.91 6.58
C ALA A 458 -9.83 -8.63 6.82
N THR A 459 -9.28 -9.26 5.81
CA THR A 459 -8.09 -10.07 5.97
C THR A 459 -6.87 -9.25 6.37
N ALA A 460 -6.21 -9.64 7.46
CA ALA A 460 -4.87 -9.16 7.81
C ALA A 460 -3.76 -10.05 7.24
N GLN A 461 -4.08 -11.28 6.83
CA GLN A 461 -3.11 -12.26 6.34
C GLN A 461 -3.45 -12.61 4.90
N LEU A 462 -2.75 -11.97 3.98
CA LEU A 462 -2.86 -12.21 2.55
C LEU A 462 -2.25 -13.59 2.18
N PRO A 463 -2.81 -14.31 1.23
CA PRO A 463 -4.05 -14.17 0.49
C PRO A 463 -5.18 -15.03 1.08
N ASN A 464 -5.85 -14.55 2.11
CA ASN A 464 -6.85 -15.33 2.85
C ASN A 464 -8.29 -15.08 2.43
N ILE A 465 -8.55 -14.26 1.43
CA ILE A 465 -9.90 -14.10 0.88
C ILE A 465 -10.13 -15.07 -0.28
N PRO A 466 -11.37 -15.53 -0.48
CA PRO A 466 -11.74 -16.26 -1.69
C PRO A 466 -11.46 -15.45 -2.95
N LEU A 467 -10.91 -16.11 -3.98
CA LEU A 467 -10.65 -15.53 -5.29
C LEU A 467 -11.81 -15.85 -6.23
N LEU A 468 -12.22 -14.89 -7.06
CA LEU A 468 -13.42 -14.97 -7.89
C LEU A 468 -13.42 -16.16 -8.86
N GLY A 469 -12.34 -16.32 -9.63
CA GLY A 469 -12.24 -17.39 -10.61
C GLY A 469 -12.29 -18.78 -9.97
N PRO A 470 -11.45 -19.08 -8.97
CA PRO A 470 -11.50 -20.34 -8.23
C PRO A 470 -12.84 -20.60 -7.52
N GLU A 471 -13.47 -19.57 -6.96
CA GLU A 471 -14.79 -19.69 -6.34
C GLU A 471 -15.84 -20.12 -7.37
N SER A 472 -15.94 -19.41 -8.50
CA SER A 472 -16.85 -19.74 -9.60
C SER A 472 -16.56 -21.12 -10.19
N ALA A 473 -15.30 -21.54 -10.22
CA ALA A 473 -14.90 -22.89 -10.66
C ALA A 473 -15.18 -23.98 -9.62
N GLY A 474 -15.69 -23.63 -8.43
CA GLY A 474 -15.94 -24.56 -7.33
C GLY A 474 -14.70 -25.25 -6.81
N MET A 475 -13.56 -24.57 -6.84
CA MET A 475 -12.27 -25.10 -6.40
C MET A 475 -12.00 -24.77 -4.93
N PRO A 476 -11.05 -25.46 -4.27
CA PRO A 476 -10.69 -25.20 -2.88
C PRO A 476 -10.23 -23.75 -2.69
N GLN A 477 -10.81 -23.08 -1.70
CA GLN A 477 -10.46 -21.72 -1.33
C GLN A 477 -9.59 -21.68 -0.07
N ALA A 478 -8.90 -20.57 0.12
CA ALA A 478 -8.23 -20.27 1.37
C ALA A 478 -9.24 -20.17 2.53
N PRO A 479 -8.83 -20.35 3.80
CA PRO A 479 -9.69 -20.06 4.95
C PRO A 479 -10.29 -18.66 4.86
N GLY A 480 -11.49 -18.50 5.41
CA GLY A 480 -12.25 -17.26 5.35
C GLY A 480 -11.57 -16.04 5.95
N LEU A 481 -12.28 -14.93 5.99
CA LEU A 481 -11.80 -13.65 6.51
C LEU A 481 -11.49 -13.72 8.02
N SER A 482 -10.50 -12.96 8.44
CA SER A 482 -10.17 -12.69 9.84
C SER A 482 -10.52 -11.25 10.22
N THR A 483 -10.57 -10.95 11.51
CA THR A 483 -10.79 -9.60 12.02
C THR A 483 -9.77 -8.58 11.52
N GLY A 484 -8.54 -9.02 11.29
CA GLY A 484 -7.48 -8.17 10.78
C GLY A 484 -7.05 -7.09 11.76
N LEU A 485 -6.44 -6.04 11.21
CA LEU A 485 -5.92 -4.89 11.96
C LEU A 485 -6.77 -3.62 11.73
N ILE A 486 -8.02 -3.76 11.29
CA ILE A 486 -8.85 -2.60 10.92
C ILE A 486 -9.42 -1.85 12.13
N SER A 487 -9.36 -2.44 13.33
CA SER A 487 -9.78 -1.80 14.59
C SER A 487 -8.70 -0.92 15.25
N GLN A 488 -7.45 -0.99 14.79
CA GLN A 488 -6.35 -0.19 15.35
C GLN A 488 -6.58 1.32 15.18
N ASN A 489 -6.07 2.11 16.14
CA ASN A 489 -6.33 3.55 16.26
C ASN A 489 -7.80 3.92 16.51
N GLY A 490 -8.62 3.00 17.02
CA GLY A 490 -9.98 3.29 17.50
C GLY A 490 -10.04 3.96 18.88
N ASN A 491 -8.92 4.05 19.57
CA ASN A 491 -8.74 4.77 20.84
C ASN A 491 -7.95 6.07 20.64
N PRO A 492 -8.18 7.11 21.45
CA PRO A 492 -7.44 8.36 21.35
C PRO A 492 -5.99 8.18 21.81
N PRO A 493 -5.02 8.87 21.14
CA PRO A 493 -3.61 8.83 21.52
C PRO A 493 -3.27 9.72 22.75
N TYR A 494 -4.27 10.19 23.45
CA TYR A 494 -4.17 11.14 24.57
C TYR A 494 -4.28 10.45 25.92
N ALA A 495 -3.80 11.10 26.98
CA ALA A 495 -3.97 10.63 28.33
C ALA A 495 -5.44 10.77 28.77
N VAL A 496 -6.13 9.64 28.88
CA VAL A 496 -7.52 9.56 29.35
C VAL A 496 -7.61 8.57 30.51
N ALA A 497 -8.27 8.96 31.59
CA ALA A 497 -8.37 8.13 32.81
C ALA A 497 -9.34 6.96 32.64
N HIS A 498 -10.47 7.20 31.97
CA HIS A 498 -11.54 6.23 31.81
C HIS A 498 -11.80 5.97 30.31
N GLN A 499 -11.47 4.77 29.82
CA GLN A 499 -11.63 4.41 28.40
C GLN A 499 -12.36 3.06 28.26
N ASP A 500 -13.26 3.00 27.27
CA ASP A 500 -13.91 1.78 26.82
C ASP A 500 -13.96 1.76 25.30
N VAL A 501 -13.35 0.75 24.67
CA VAL A 501 -13.31 0.61 23.22
C VAL A 501 -13.75 -0.79 22.83
N VAL A 502 -14.88 -0.89 22.15
CA VAL A 502 -15.52 -2.15 21.77
C VAL A 502 -15.70 -2.24 20.26
N VAL A 503 -15.50 -3.42 19.72
CA VAL A 503 -15.77 -3.76 18.31
C VAL A 503 -16.88 -4.81 18.26
N HIS A 504 -17.89 -4.52 17.46
CA HIS A 504 -18.92 -5.47 17.04
C HIS A 504 -18.51 -6.03 15.67
N TRP A 505 -17.94 -7.23 15.64
CA TRP A 505 -17.49 -7.87 14.41
C TRP A 505 -18.68 -8.44 13.64
N LEU A 506 -18.92 -7.88 12.45
CA LEU A 506 -19.94 -8.37 11.53
C LEU A 506 -19.54 -9.73 10.97
N LYS A 507 -20.51 -10.63 10.85
CA LYS A 507 -20.32 -11.96 10.29
C LYS A 507 -19.98 -11.90 8.79
N ASP A 508 -20.61 -10.97 8.07
CA ASP A 508 -20.50 -10.79 6.63
C ASP A 508 -20.05 -9.39 6.26
N ALA A 509 -19.81 -9.15 4.98
CA ALA A 509 -19.54 -7.85 4.40
C ALA A 509 -20.48 -7.58 3.21
N PRO A 510 -20.89 -6.31 2.97
CA PRO A 510 -21.82 -5.99 1.88
C PRO A 510 -21.29 -6.35 0.48
N LEU A 511 -20.00 -6.19 0.28
CA LEU A 511 -19.24 -6.63 -0.89
C LEU A 511 -17.95 -7.30 -0.39
N ARG A 512 -17.28 -8.04 -1.26
CA ARG A 512 -16.00 -8.71 -0.94
C ARG A 512 -14.98 -7.70 -0.41
N PRO A 513 -14.52 -7.83 0.85
CA PRO A 513 -13.63 -6.85 1.46
C PRO A 513 -12.15 -7.16 1.24
N SER A 514 -11.30 -6.14 1.36
CA SER A 514 -9.86 -6.29 1.39
C SER A 514 -9.17 -5.16 2.16
N ASN A 515 -7.86 -5.31 2.34
CA ASN A 515 -7.03 -4.28 2.96
C ASN A 515 -6.78 -3.13 1.97
N LEU A 516 -7.40 -1.99 2.20
CA LEU A 516 -7.08 -0.74 1.51
C LEU A 516 -6.03 0.03 2.33
N ARG A 517 -5.03 0.65 1.69
CA ARG A 517 -3.87 1.35 2.30
C ARG A 517 -4.21 2.00 3.64
N ALA A 518 -3.45 1.70 4.69
CA ALA A 518 -3.73 1.98 6.10
C ALA A 518 -5.05 1.38 6.61
N PRO A 519 -5.25 0.04 6.48
CA PRO A 519 -6.54 -0.62 6.72
C PRO A 519 -7.18 -0.24 8.04
N GLY A 520 -8.39 0.32 7.99
CA GLY A 520 -9.16 0.79 9.13
C GLY A 520 -8.67 2.07 9.78
N LYS A 521 -7.37 2.31 9.82
CA LYS A 521 -6.77 3.41 10.59
C LYS A 521 -7.12 4.79 10.04
N ILE A 522 -7.40 4.91 8.74
CA ILE A 522 -7.88 6.17 8.14
C ILE A 522 -9.25 6.52 8.70
N ALA A 523 -10.19 5.58 8.71
CA ALA A 523 -11.54 5.79 9.24
C ALA A 523 -11.55 5.99 10.76
N ASN A 524 -10.76 5.19 11.49
CA ASN A 524 -10.65 5.32 12.94
C ASN A 524 -9.98 6.65 13.32
N GLY A 525 -8.91 7.04 12.63
CA GLY A 525 -8.24 8.32 12.81
C GLY A 525 -9.16 9.50 12.47
N PHE A 526 -9.97 9.37 11.41
CA PHE A 526 -11.01 10.35 11.08
C PHE A 526 -11.97 10.57 12.25
N ALA A 527 -12.54 9.49 12.78
CA ALA A 527 -13.50 9.57 13.87
C ALA A 527 -12.87 10.11 15.17
N VAL A 528 -11.76 9.51 15.60
CA VAL A 528 -11.08 9.85 16.85
C VAL A 528 -10.59 11.30 16.86
N GLU A 529 -9.92 11.74 15.80
CA GLU A 529 -9.32 13.07 15.75
C GLU A 529 -10.31 14.19 15.42
N SER A 530 -11.39 13.88 14.68
CA SER A 530 -12.50 14.83 14.52
C SER A 530 -13.27 14.98 15.83
N PHE A 531 -13.55 13.90 16.55
CA PHE A 531 -14.24 13.96 17.84
C PHE A 531 -13.38 14.66 18.92
N THR A 532 -12.07 14.47 18.89
CA THR A 532 -11.12 15.22 19.73
C THR A 532 -11.24 16.72 19.49
N ASP A 533 -11.39 17.14 18.24
CA ASP A 533 -11.61 18.54 17.88
C ASP A 533 -12.97 19.08 18.32
N GLU A 534 -14.02 18.24 18.30
CA GLU A 534 -15.32 18.59 18.84
C GLU A 534 -15.26 18.84 20.36
N LEU A 535 -14.49 18.03 21.08
CA LEU A 535 -14.24 18.20 22.51
C LEU A 535 -13.42 19.48 22.78
N ALA A 536 -12.42 19.79 21.96
CA ALA A 536 -11.64 21.04 22.06
C ALA A 536 -12.55 22.28 21.89
N ALA A 537 -13.42 22.25 20.87
CA ALA A 537 -14.39 23.32 20.64
C ALA A 537 -15.38 23.47 21.82
N ALA A 538 -15.89 22.35 22.36
CA ALA A 538 -16.76 22.36 23.53
C ALA A 538 -16.05 22.88 24.79
N ALA A 539 -14.73 22.65 24.91
CA ALA A 539 -13.91 23.22 25.98
C ALA A 539 -13.59 24.71 25.78
N GLY A 540 -13.92 25.29 24.61
CA GLY A 540 -13.56 26.68 24.25
C GLY A 540 -12.06 26.86 24.05
N ARG A 541 -11.33 25.80 23.69
CA ARG A 541 -9.85 25.81 23.58
C ARG A 541 -9.39 25.73 22.12
N ASP A 542 -8.24 26.28 21.86
CA ASP A 542 -7.53 26.08 20.59
C ASP A 542 -7.24 24.59 20.37
N ALA A 543 -7.46 24.10 19.14
CA ALA A 543 -7.34 22.69 18.80
C ALA A 543 -5.91 22.14 18.99
N LEU A 544 -4.88 22.95 18.75
CA LEU A 544 -3.48 22.58 18.98
C LEU A 544 -3.18 22.50 20.49
N GLU A 545 -3.54 23.53 21.25
CA GLU A 545 -3.31 23.58 22.69
C GLU A 545 -4.04 22.45 23.44
N PHE A 546 -5.27 22.12 23.00
CA PHE A 546 -6.03 21.01 23.57
C PHE A 546 -5.29 19.68 23.39
N ARG A 547 -4.76 19.41 22.20
CA ARG A 547 -4.00 18.19 21.92
C ARG A 547 -2.70 18.13 22.71
N LEU A 548 -1.94 19.22 22.73
CA LEU A 548 -0.68 19.31 23.49
C LEU A 548 -0.88 19.09 24.99
N ALA A 549 -2.00 19.58 25.56
CA ALA A 549 -2.33 19.36 26.97
C ALA A 549 -2.66 17.89 27.27
N GLY A 550 -3.14 17.11 26.31
CA GLY A 550 -3.47 15.70 26.46
C GLY A 550 -2.31 14.75 26.13
N LEU A 551 -1.24 15.20 25.48
CA LEU A 551 -0.12 14.37 25.09
C LEU A 551 0.94 14.31 26.18
N SER A 552 1.52 13.13 26.40
CA SER A 552 2.64 12.89 27.32
C SER A 552 3.91 12.41 26.57
N ASP A 553 3.75 11.84 25.38
CA ASP A 553 4.89 11.34 24.57
C ASP A 553 5.63 12.50 23.90
N PRO A 554 6.94 12.70 24.17
CA PRO A 554 7.72 13.80 23.58
C PRO A 554 7.77 13.78 22.06
N ARG A 555 7.79 12.58 21.41
CA ARG A 555 7.81 12.45 19.96
C ARG A 555 6.48 12.89 19.36
N GLY A 556 5.36 12.53 20.01
CA GLY A 556 4.03 13.00 19.63
C GLY A 556 3.88 14.51 19.75
N ILE A 557 4.34 15.10 20.86
CA ILE A 557 4.35 16.54 21.09
C ILE A 557 5.17 17.27 20.00
N GLU A 558 6.33 16.73 19.67
CA GLU A 558 7.22 17.32 18.66
C GLU A 558 6.59 17.37 17.28
N VAL A 559 6.05 16.24 16.78
CA VAL A 559 5.42 16.22 15.44
C VAL A 559 4.19 17.13 15.36
N VAL A 560 3.39 17.22 16.45
CA VAL A 560 2.22 18.13 16.50
C VAL A 560 2.65 19.59 16.40
N LYS A 561 3.68 20.01 17.14
CA LYS A 561 4.23 21.37 17.08
C LYS A 561 4.81 21.70 15.71
N ARG A 562 5.57 20.77 15.12
CA ARG A 562 6.19 20.96 13.80
C ARG A 562 5.14 21.07 12.68
N ALA A 563 4.11 20.21 12.67
CA ALA A 563 3.03 20.29 11.70
C ALA A 563 2.27 21.64 11.77
N ALA A 564 1.99 22.11 12.99
CA ALA A 564 1.37 23.41 13.20
C ALA A 564 2.23 24.57 12.67
N ALA A 565 3.55 24.51 12.89
CA ALA A 565 4.48 25.54 12.42
C ALA A 565 4.50 25.64 10.88
N LEU A 566 4.33 24.51 10.15
CA LEU A 566 4.34 24.48 8.68
C LEU A 566 3.19 25.28 8.02
N ILE A 567 2.13 25.58 8.77
CA ILE A 567 1.01 26.42 8.29
C ILE A 567 0.88 27.74 9.06
N ASP A 568 1.88 28.12 9.83
CA ASP A 568 1.87 29.36 10.66
C ASP A 568 0.69 29.36 11.65
N TRP A 569 0.45 28.25 12.35
CA TRP A 569 -0.66 28.14 13.30
C TRP A 569 -0.61 29.21 14.39
N ARG A 570 -1.72 29.91 14.58
CA ARG A 570 -1.87 30.89 15.67
C ARG A 570 -3.05 30.46 16.54
N ALA A 571 -2.80 30.31 17.84
CA ALA A 571 -3.84 29.86 18.77
C ALA A 571 -5.07 30.77 18.75
N ARG A 572 -6.23 30.17 18.58
CA ARG A 572 -7.55 30.77 18.71
C ARG A 572 -8.64 29.69 18.82
N PRO A 573 -9.77 29.99 19.44
CA PRO A 573 -10.94 29.08 19.39
C PRO A 573 -11.43 28.84 17.98
N SER A 574 -12.11 27.72 17.77
CA SER A 574 -12.88 27.37 16.57
C SER A 574 -14.38 27.38 16.88
N PRO A 575 -15.26 27.71 15.92
CA PRO A 575 -14.95 28.11 14.55
C PRO A 575 -14.31 29.51 14.44
N GLY A 576 -13.54 29.74 13.36
CA GLY A 576 -12.94 31.02 13.03
C GLY A 576 -13.91 31.99 12.37
N PRO A 577 -13.40 33.12 11.80
CA PRO A 577 -14.24 34.19 11.23
C PRO A 577 -14.94 33.80 9.92
N GLY A 578 -14.79 32.58 9.44
CA GLY A 578 -15.48 32.05 8.26
C GLY A 578 -14.71 32.15 6.95
N GLY A 579 -15.09 31.31 5.96
CA GLY A 579 -14.52 31.24 4.61
C GLY A 579 -13.21 30.45 4.51
N VAL A 580 -12.22 30.80 5.31
CA VAL A 580 -10.93 30.08 5.40
C VAL A 580 -10.77 29.51 6.81
N GLY A 581 -10.52 28.23 6.89
CA GLY A 581 -10.34 27.51 8.16
C GLY A 581 -9.10 26.65 8.18
N ARG A 582 -8.69 26.30 9.38
CA ARG A 582 -7.53 25.42 9.61
C ARG A 582 -7.90 24.28 10.55
N GLY A 583 -7.30 23.14 10.34
CA GLY A 583 -7.52 21.95 11.15
C GLY A 583 -6.21 21.22 11.41
N ILE A 584 -6.14 20.54 12.52
CA ILE A 584 -4.99 19.72 12.91
C ILE A 584 -5.46 18.35 13.38
N ALA A 585 -4.65 17.33 13.09
CA ALA A 585 -4.85 15.95 13.56
C ALA A 585 -3.51 15.29 13.85
N TYR A 586 -3.49 14.35 14.80
CA TYR A 586 -2.31 13.59 15.18
C TYR A 586 -2.66 12.12 15.39
N LEU A 587 -1.78 11.23 14.90
CA LEU A 587 -1.87 9.82 15.21
C LEU A 587 -0.49 9.21 15.50
N HIS A 588 -0.49 8.29 16.46
CA HIS A 588 0.57 7.32 16.66
C HIS A 588 0.16 6.06 15.89
N TYR A 589 0.68 5.87 14.68
CA TYR A 589 0.23 4.84 13.75
C TYR A 589 0.28 3.45 14.36
N LYS A 590 -0.81 2.68 14.22
CA LYS A 590 -1.02 1.38 14.90
C LYS A 590 -0.88 1.42 16.43
N ASN A 591 -0.92 2.58 17.05
CA ASN A 591 -0.71 2.88 18.46
C ASN A 591 0.74 2.71 18.97
N ASN A 592 1.69 2.26 18.15
CA ASN A 592 3.06 1.94 18.58
C ASN A 592 4.14 2.07 17.47
N GLU A 593 3.80 2.63 16.30
CA GLU A 593 4.76 2.79 15.20
C GLU A 593 5.02 4.29 14.93
N THR A 594 4.95 4.71 13.70
CA THR A 594 5.26 6.05 13.22
C THR A 594 4.37 7.13 13.85
N TYR A 595 4.98 8.22 14.26
CA TYR A 595 4.30 9.42 14.74
C TYR A 595 4.04 10.36 13.57
N VAL A 596 2.81 10.82 13.43
CA VAL A 596 2.45 11.71 12.33
C VAL A 596 1.42 12.74 12.76
N ALA A 597 1.70 14.00 12.47
CA ALA A 597 0.74 15.09 12.63
C ALA A 597 0.55 15.83 11.31
N MET A 598 -0.65 16.33 11.11
CA MET A 598 -1.04 17.05 9.90
C MET A 598 -1.86 18.27 10.25
N ALA A 599 -1.48 19.41 9.70
CA ALA A 599 -2.20 20.64 9.78
C ALA A 599 -2.61 21.08 8.38
N MET A 600 -3.87 21.54 8.20
CA MET A 600 -4.40 21.95 6.91
C MET A 600 -5.05 23.34 6.98
N GLU A 601 -5.00 24.05 5.86
CA GLU A 601 -5.76 25.26 5.61
C GLU A 601 -6.67 25.02 4.41
N VAL A 602 -7.97 25.28 4.59
CA VAL A 602 -8.98 25.11 3.55
C VAL A 602 -9.79 26.37 3.33
N GLU A 603 -10.30 26.52 2.12
CA GLU A 603 -11.30 27.50 1.75
C GLU A 603 -12.61 26.78 1.42
N VAL A 604 -13.72 27.26 1.95
CA VAL A 604 -15.04 26.65 1.81
C VAL A 604 -16.00 27.65 1.17
N ASP A 605 -16.52 27.31 0.02
CA ASP A 605 -17.62 28.04 -0.61
C ASP A 605 -18.96 27.44 -0.16
N ARG A 606 -19.67 28.16 0.70
CA ARG A 606 -20.96 27.71 1.25
C ARG A 606 -22.06 27.56 0.20
N SER A 607 -22.00 28.35 -0.87
CA SER A 607 -23.02 28.34 -1.93
C SER A 607 -22.93 27.12 -2.83
N SER A 608 -21.72 26.74 -3.22
CA SER A 608 -21.46 25.59 -4.08
C SER A 608 -21.14 24.32 -3.32
N GLY A 609 -20.82 24.41 -2.02
CA GLY A 609 -20.29 23.29 -1.22
C GLY A 609 -18.87 22.88 -1.59
N ALA A 610 -18.16 23.70 -2.36
CA ALA A 610 -16.79 23.38 -2.77
C ALA A 610 -15.80 23.58 -1.62
N ILE A 611 -14.93 22.60 -1.43
CA ILE A 611 -13.80 22.66 -0.51
C ILE A 611 -12.52 22.73 -1.36
N ARG A 612 -11.70 23.75 -1.10
CA ARG A 612 -10.37 23.89 -1.68
C ARG A 612 -9.32 23.76 -0.59
N VAL A 613 -8.51 22.72 -0.63
CA VAL A 613 -7.35 22.57 0.26
C VAL A 613 -6.24 23.49 -0.26
N ARG A 614 -5.83 24.47 0.54
CA ARG A 614 -4.82 25.48 0.14
C ARG A 614 -3.41 25.04 0.48
N ARG A 615 -3.22 24.60 1.72
CA ARG A 615 -1.93 24.17 2.27
C ARG A 615 -2.11 22.95 3.16
N VAL A 616 -1.08 22.09 3.14
CA VAL A 616 -0.94 20.96 4.05
C VAL A 616 0.47 20.99 4.64
N GLY A 617 0.57 20.99 5.96
CA GLY A 617 1.81 20.78 6.71
C GLY A 617 1.79 19.41 7.36
N CYS A 618 2.77 18.56 7.05
CA CYS A 618 2.90 17.22 7.61
C CYS A 618 4.26 17.08 8.33
N ALA A 619 4.24 16.75 9.62
CA ALA A 619 5.42 16.33 10.35
C ALA A 619 5.37 14.83 10.59
N HIS A 620 6.47 14.13 10.29
CA HIS A 620 6.54 12.68 10.24
C HIS A 620 7.82 12.16 10.91
N ASP A 621 7.68 11.31 11.91
CA ASP A 621 8.76 10.65 12.63
C ASP A 621 8.63 9.14 12.52
N CYS A 622 9.42 8.54 11.64
CA CYS A 622 9.53 7.09 11.49
C CYS A 622 10.87 6.53 11.98
N GLY A 623 11.55 7.22 12.91
CA GLY A 623 12.88 6.82 13.38
C GLY A 623 13.95 7.06 12.33
N LEU A 624 14.75 6.04 12.03
CA LEU A 624 15.78 6.10 10.97
C LEU A 624 15.14 6.31 9.60
N VAL A 625 15.49 7.42 8.96
CA VAL A 625 15.11 7.73 7.57
C VAL A 625 16.21 7.23 6.63
N VAL A 626 15.91 6.22 5.82
CA VAL A 626 16.88 5.61 4.89
C VAL A 626 17.09 6.47 3.64
N ASN A 627 15.99 6.84 2.97
CA ASN A 627 16.02 7.74 1.81
C ASN A 627 14.99 8.86 2.01
N PRO A 628 15.44 10.08 2.34
CA PRO A 628 14.53 11.20 2.61
C PRO A 628 13.62 11.57 1.45
N ASP A 629 14.12 11.54 0.21
CA ASP A 629 13.32 11.88 -0.98
C ASP A 629 12.22 10.84 -1.25
N ALA A 630 12.57 9.55 -1.22
CA ALA A 630 11.59 8.47 -1.37
C ALA A 630 10.52 8.51 -0.27
N LEU A 631 10.88 8.86 0.98
CA LEU A 631 9.92 9.01 2.07
C LEU A 631 8.99 10.22 1.84
N ARG A 632 9.51 11.37 1.36
CA ARG A 632 8.68 12.54 1.01
C ARG A 632 7.67 12.20 -0.07
N GLN A 633 8.08 11.50 -1.14
CA GLN A 633 7.18 11.04 -2.20
C GLN A 633 6.08 10.11 -1.65
N GLN A 634 6.41 9.24 -0.69
CA GLN A 634 5.42 8.39 -0.03
C GLN A 634 4.41 9.22 0.78
N ILE A 635 4.86 10.23 1.52
CA ILE A 635 3.99 11.10 2.32
C ILE A 635 3.08 11.93 1.40
N GLU A 636 3.61 12.53 0.34
CA GLU A 636 2.83 13.27 -0.66
C GLU A 636 1.74 12.40 -1.29
N GLY A 637 2.12 11.20 -1.76
CA GLY A 637 1.17 10.25 -2.33
C GLY A 637 0.08 9.81 -1.34
N GLN A 638 0.41 9.66 -0.06
CA GLN A 638 -0.56 9.36 1.01
C GLN A 638 -1.54 10.50 1.22
N ILE A 639 -1.05 11.74 1.27
CA ILE A 639 -1.87 12.94 1.43
C ILE A 639 -2.85 13.07 0.26
N LEU A 640 -2.34 13.04 -0.97
CA LEU A 640 -3.16 13.22 -2.17
C LEU A 640 -4.20 12.11 -2.34
N GLN A 641 -3.80 10.85 -2.16
CA GLN A 641 -4.72 9.72 -2.24
C GLN A 641 -5.81 9.80 -1.17
N THR A 642 -5.47 10.20 0.06
CA THR A 642 -6.46 10.26 1.13
C THR A 642 -7.34 11.51 1.04
N LEU A 643 -6.83 12.62 0.49
CA LEU A 643 -7.67 13.75 0.11
C LEU A 643 -8.71 13.36 -0.95
N SER A 644 -8.29 12.61 -1.98
CA SER A 644 -9.20 12.05 -2.99
C SER A 644 -10.30 11.21 -2.34
N ARG A 645 -9.93 10.26 -1.49
CA ARG A 645 -10.86 9.41 -0.74
C ARG A 645 -11.82 10.19 0.13
N THR A 646 -11.34 11.23 0.78
CA THR A 646 -12.15 12.03 1.69
C THR A 646 -13.12 12.98 0.97
N LEU A 647 -12.75 13.47 -0.21
CA LEU A 647 -13.54 14.44 -0.96
C LEU A 647 -14.48 13.80 -1.99
N HIS A 648 -14.10 12.66 -2.59
CA HIS A 648 -14.76 12.20 -3.81
C HIS A 648 -15.15 10.72 -3.80
N GLU A 649 -14.36 9.83 -3.17
CA GLU A 649 -14.41 8.41 -3.44
C GLU A 649 -15.42 7.65 -2.57
N GLU A 650 -16.35 6.97 -3.22
CA GLU A 650 -17.34 6.09 -2.59
C GLU A 650 -17.78 5.03 -3.61
N VAL A 651 -17.73 3.76 -3.24
CA VAL A 651 -18.28 2.68 -4.06
C VAL A 651 -19.80 2.77 -4.02
N ARG A 652 -20.41 2.94 -5.18
CA ARG A 652 -21.85 2.87 -5.37
C ARG A 652 -22.25 1.49 -5.84
N PHE A 653 -23.29 0.93 -5.26
CA PHE A 653 -23.83 -0.35 -5.65
C PHE A 653 -25.31 -0.43 -5.30
N ASP A 654 -26.04 -1.10 -6.16
CA ASP A 654 -27.46 -1.38 -5.98
C ASP A 654 -27.69 -2.78 -5.37
N ARG A 655 -28.85 -3.35 -5.54
CA ARG A 655 -29.15 -4.71 -5.06
C ARG A 655 -28.54 -5.82 -5.91
N SER A 656 -27.98 -5.50 -7.05
CA SER A 656 -27.47 -6.44 -8.04
C SER A 656 -25.98 -6.33 -8.28
N ASN A 657 -25.45 -5.10 -8.39
CA ASN A 657 -24.10 -4.85 -8.86
C ASN A 657 -23.46 -3.61 -8.24
N VAL A 658 -22.13 -3.50 -8.38
CA VAL A 658 -21.41 -2.23 -8.27
C VAL A 658 -21.76 -1.38 -9.48
N THR A 659 -22.14 -0.12 -9.25
CA THR A 659 -22.53 0.85 -10.27
C THR A 659 -21.45 1.89 -10.55
N SER A 660 -20.48 2.06 -9.66
CA SER A 660 -19.31 2.93 -9.84
C SER A 660 -18.17 2.15 -10.52
N VAL A 661 -18.26 1.97 -11.83
CA VAL A 661 -17.40 1.04 -12.60
C VAL A 661 -16.34 1.74 -13.48
N ASP A 662 -16.28 3.06 -13.45
CA ASP A 662 -15.31 3.88 -14.19
C ASP A 662 -14.96 5.16 -13.42
N PHE A 663 -13.98 5.94 -13.90
CA PHE A 663 -13.58 7.18 -13.25
C PHE A 663 -14.54 8.37 -13.43
N ALA A 664 -15.63 8.20 -14.18
CA ALA A 664 -16.73 9.16 -14.21
C ALA A 664 -17.69 8.92 -13.04
N SER A 665 -17.99 7.67 -12.75
CA SER A 665 -18.85 7.23 -11.64
C SER A 665 -18.08 7.00 -10.31
N TYR A 666 -16.75 6.90 -10.37
CA TYR A 666 -15.83 6.84 -9.22
C TYR A 666 -14.77 7.94 -9.37
N PRO A 667 -15.11 9.20 -9.10
CA PRO A 667 -14.23 10.34 -9.36
C PRO A 667 -13.02 10.36 -8.41
N LEU A 668 -11.86 10.75 -8.94
CA LEU A 668 -10.62 10.94 -8.20
C LEU A 668 -10.24 12.41 -8.14
N LEU A 669 -9.38 12.77 -7.18
CA LEU A 669 -8.75 14.08 -7.10
C LEU A 669 -8.00 14.38 -8.41
N ARG A 670 -8.18 15.60 -8.94
CA ARG A 670 -7.55 16.03 -10.19
C ARG A 670 -6.36 16.94 -9.94
N PHE A 671 -5.46 17.03 -10.89
CA PHE A 671 -4.22 17.80 -10.78
C PHE A 671 -4.44 19.29 -10.36
N PRO A 672 -5.46 20.03 -10.84
CA PRO A 672 -5.73 21.40 -10.39
C PRO A 672 -6.10 21.52 -8.91
N ASP A 673 -6.53 20.43 -8.28
CA ASP A 673 -7.00 20.42 -6.87
C ASP A 673 -5.88 20.05 -5.90
N VAL A 674 -4.65 19.83 -6.40
CA VAL A 674 -3.48 19.49 -5.57
C VAL A 674 -3.07 20.70 -4.72
N PRO A 675 -3.03 20.56 -3.38
CA PRO A 675 -2.63 21.65 -2.48
C PRO A 675 -1.11 21.87 -2.47
N ARG A 676 -0.66 22.96 -1.86
CA ARG A 676 0.73 23.10 -1.46
C ARG A 676 1.00 22.17 -0.27
N ILE A 677 2.00 21.30 -0.39
CA ILE A 677 2.38 20.34 0.65
C ILE A 677 3.76 20.70 1.17
N ALA A 678 3.87 20.89 2.48
CA ALA A 678 5.14 21.05 3.20
C ALA A 678 5.34 19.86 4.15
N ILE A 679 6.52 19.23 4.09
CA ILE A 679 6.83 18.03 4.87
C ILE A 679 8.07 18.29 5.71
N ASP A 680 7.95 18.07 7.02
CA ASP A 680 9.05 18.04 7.97
C ASP A 680 9.31 16.60 8.43
N LEU A 681 10.47 16.06 8.05
CA LEU A 681 10.92 14.74 8.47
C LEU A 681 11.72 14.89 9.76
N VAL A 682 11.21 14.32 10.84
CA VAL A 682 11.96 14.24 12.12
C VAL A 682 12.94 13.09 12.02
N VAL A 683 14.21 13.41 11.80
CA VAL A 683 15.27 12.41 11.59
C VAL A 683 15.85 11.95 12.94
N ARG A 684 15.79 10.62 13.18
CA ARG A 684 16.33 9.98 14.39
C ARG A 684 17.21 8.80 13.99
N PRO A 685 18.48 9.04 13.68
CA PRO A 685 19.35 8.02 13.08
C PRO A 685 19.66 6.84 14.01
N THR A 686 19.58 7.05 15.33
CA THR A 686 19.80 6.01 16.34
C THR A 686 18.55 5.19 16.69
N GLU A 687 17.37 5.66 16.26
CA GLU A 687 16.12 4.93 16.48
C GLU A 687 15.90 3.87 15.39
N PRO A 688 15.26 2.74 15.71
CA PRO A 688 14.87 1.76 14.68
C PRO A 688 14.01 2.39 13.58
N PRO A 689 14.15 1.97 12.32
CA PRO A 689 13.26 2.43 11.27
C PRO A 689 11.85 1.87 11.48
N LEU A 690 10.86 2.75 11.43
CA LEU A 690 9.44 2.43 11.45
C LEU A 690 8.85 2.53 10.03
N GLY A 691 7.58 2.15 9.88
CA GLY A 691 6.93 2.13 8.58
C GLY A 691 6.49 3.50 8.07
N GLY A 692 6.94 3.93 6.89
CA GLY A 692 6.57 5.19 6.24
C GLY A 692 5.52 5.06 5.12
N GLY A 693 5.06 3.84 4.82
CA GLY A 693 4.21 3.57 3.64
C GLY A 693 2.74 3.97 3.77
N GLU A 694 2.21 4.15 4.99
CA GLU A 694 0.77 4.28 5.25
C GLU A 694 0.43 5.35 6.29
N ALA A 695 1.34 5.66 7.22
CA ALA A 695 1.05 6.45 8.42
C ALA A 695 0.48 7.85 8.11
N ALA A 696 1.04 8.56 7.13
CA ALA A 696 0.61 9.92 6.77
C ALA A 696 -0.80 9.98 6.14
N SER A 697 -1.38 8.84 5.75
CA SER A 697 -2.79 8.78 5.32
C SER A 697 -3.76 9.04 6.48
N THR A 698 -3.40 8.62 7.69
CA THR A 698 -4.36 8.50 8.80
C THR A 698 -4.88 9.83 9.36
N PRO A 699 -4.09 10.93 9.47
CA PRO A 699 -4.60 12.20 9.97
C PRO A 699 -5.30 13.07 8.91
N VAL A 700 -5.19 12.72 7.62
CA VAL A 700 -5.71 13.56 6.51
C VAL A 700 -7.20 13.89 6.65
N PRO A 701 -8.12 12.89 6.82
CA PRO A 701 -9.54 13.19 6.80
C PRO A 701 -9.97 14.02 8.01
N ALA A 702 -9.37 13.78 9.18
CA ALA A 702 -9.67 14.54 10.37
C ALA A 702 -9.15 15.99 10.28
N ALA A 703 -7.91 16.18 9.82
CA ALA A 703 -7.37 17.54 9.60
C ALA A 703 -8.24 18.34 8.63
N LEU A 704 -8.74 17.71 7.56
CA LEU A 704 -9.65 18.30 6.60
C LEU A 704 -11.02 18.63 7.23
N ALA A 705 -11.62 17.69 7.97
CA ALA A 705 -12.91 17.89 8.64
C ALA A 705 -12.86 19.00 9.68
N ASN A 706 -11.78 19.06 10.45
CA ASN A 706 -11.54 20.09 11.47
C ASN A 706 -11.32 21.47 10.82
N ALA A 707 -10.60 21.52 9.69
CA ALA A 707 -10.44 22.76 8.93
C ALA A 707 -11.76 23.24 8.31
N LEU A 708 -12.59 22.33 7.83
CA LEU A 708 -13.93 22.66 7.33
C LEU A 708 -14.80 23.24 8.46
N TYR A 709 -14.79 22.63 9.64
CA TYR A 709 -15.50 23.17 10.80
C TYR A 709 -15.00 24.57 11.17
N ASP A 710 -13.70 24.77 11.21
CA ASP A 710 -13.10 26.08 11.52
C ASP A 710 -13.50 27.16 10.50
N ALA A 711 -13.62 26.79 9.21
CA ALA A 711 -14.06 27.69 8.14
C ALA A 711 -15.55 28.01 8.16
N SER A 712 -16.39 27.12 8.67
CA SER A 712 -17.83 27.14 8.36
C SER A 712 -18.75 26.95 9.57
N GLY A 713 -18.29 26.41 10.66
CA GLY A 713 -19.08 25.97 11.81
C GLY A 713 -19.80 24.62 11.61
N ALA A 714 -19.70 24.01 10.43
CA ALA A 714 -20.38 22.74 10.13
C ALA A 714 -19.48 21.51 10.39
N ARG A 715 -20.04 20.50 11.06
CA ARG A 715 -19.36 19.21 11.30
C ARG A 715 -19.82 18.16 10.29
N LEU A 716 -18.90 17.68 9.46
CA LEU A 716 -19.12 16.53 8.59
C LEU A 716 -18.55 15.27 9.23
N ARG A 717 -19.40 14.27 9.42
CA ARG A 717 -19.07 12.97 10.05
C ARG A 717 -19.26 11.80 9.09
N THR A 718 -19.48 12.09 7.81
CA THR A 718 -19.68 11.10 6.74
C THR A 718 -18.81 11.42 5.55
N VAL A 719 -17.92 10.53 5.19
CA VAL A 719 -17.08 10.59 3.98
C VAL A 719 -17.86 9.99 2.79
N PRO A 720 -17.66 10.46 1.55
CA PRO A 720 -16.84 11.60 1.14
C PRO A 720 -17.55 12.95 1.39
N PHE A 721 -16.77 14.03 1.48
CA PHE A 721 -17.26 15.39 1.65
C PHE A 721 -17.69 15.97 0.30
N THR A 722 -18.69 15.36 -0.32
CA THR A 722 -19.22 15.83 -1.60
C THR A 722 -19.84 17.21 -1.45
N ARG A 723 -19.91 17.98 -2.56
CA ARG A 723 -20.51 19.32 -2.56
C ARG A 723 -21.94 19.33 -1.97
N ASP A 724 -22.73 18.30 -2.26
CA ASP A 724 -24.09 18.17 -1.75
C ASP A 724 -24.11 17.92 -0.23
N ARG A 725 -23.24 17.07 0.29
CA ARG A 725 -23.11 16.84 1.73
C ARG A 725 -22.64 18.10 2.46
N VAL A 726 -21.71 18.87 1.86
CA VAL A 726 -21.25 20.14 2.42
C VAL A 726 -22.36 21.16 2.45
N ARG A 727 -23.09 21.36 1.34
CA ARG A 727 -24.26 22.28 1.29
C ARG A 727 -25.33 21.88 2.28
N GLY A 728 -25.66 20.59 2.37
CA GLY A 728 -26.66 20.08 3.32
C GLY A 728 -26.29 20.29 4.80
N ALA A 729 -25.01 20.45 5.12
CA ALA A 729 -24.56 20.76 6.48
C ALA A 729 -24.73 22.25 6.86
N PHE A 730 -25.07 23.12 5.90
CA PHE A 730 -25.38 24.56 6.11
C PHE A 730 -26.89 24.86 6.10
N ALA A 731 -27.71 23.88 5.65
CA ALA A 731 -29.17 24.00 5.69
C ALA A 731 -29.70 23.60 7.07
#